data_1b796ba9d3f8f1db787505a0a3536f96
#
_entry.id   1b796ba9d3f8f1db787505a0a3536f96
#
_cell.length_a   1.000
_cell.length_b   1.000
_cell.length_c   1.000
_cell.angle_alpha   90.00
_cell.angle_beta   90.00
_cell.angle_gamma   90.00
#
_symmetry.space_group_name_H-M   'P 1'
#
loop_
_entity.id
_entity.type
_entity.pdbx_description
1 polymer ?
#
loop_
_entity_poly.entity_id
_entity_poly.type
_entity_poly.pdbx_seq_one_letter_code
_entity_poly.pdbx_strand_id
1 'polypeptide(L)'
;MMNCIDSVKDEQGKLFTCGHFDLVICDEAHRSIYNKYRDIFNYFDAPLVGLTATPKDEIDKNTYEVFELENGVPTYGYELAQAVKDGYLVDFLSVETKLKFIEQGIAYDELSEADREAYEATFEDENGELPEKIVSSALNEWVFNEDTIRQVLHVLMTEGIKIDYGQKLGKTIIFAKNHSHAEKIYEIFNREYPHLPGFAKVIDNKIGYAQSLIDDFSDPKKLPQIAISVDMLDTGIDVPECLNLVFFKKVMSKAKFWQMIGRGTRLCPGLRDGADKDKFYIFDFCGNFEFFRMNQGKPTALQIALQGAVFSLKAQIAYKLQDIAYQTPELIGFRKTLVDDMVRKVRELNRENFAVRQHLKFVELYSNPDHYTALTYENTLQMRDELAPLITPDADEASAVRFDALMYGIELAFLMGKKYAKARTDLIKKVSGIASVANIPEIMVQSELIHKILHTDYLENAGINEFEHIRENLRDLIKYIPTGRMTYITNFADELISMDWNESELENDDLKNYKMKAEFYIRQNQDNAVIAKLKTNQPLTSADVKVLEGILWSEVGTKQDYENEYGSKPLGEFVREIVGLDMNAAKEAFAEYLDDASLDSNQIYFVNQIVEYIVHNGLMKDLSVLQDAPFTDNGRIVEVFTDLSVWVGIKKIIDQINANAIAA
;
A
#
# COMPACT_ATOMS: atom_id res chain seq x y z
N MET A 1 -16.22 -12.92 -20.58
CA MET A 1 -16.46 -11.65 -21.30
C MET A 1 -15.31 -11.27 -22.21
N MET A 2 -14.04 -11.17 -21.78
CA MET A 2 -12.92 -10.79 -22.67
C MET A 2 -12.84 -11.61 -23.96
N ASN A 3 -12.96 -12.94 -23.87
CA ASN A 3 -12.97 -13.78 -25.08
C ASN A 3 -14.17 -13.51 -26.00
N CYS A 4 -15.25 -12.91 -25.47
CA CYS A 4 -16.45 -12.59 -26.23
C CYS A 4 -16.39 -11.22 -26.94
N ILE A 5 -15.53 -10.31 -26.47
CA ILE A 5 -15.33 -8.99 -27.12
C ILE A 5 -14.48 -9.13 -28.38
N ASP A 6 -13.42 -9.96 -28.32
CA ASP A 6 -12.43 -10.07 -29.40
C ASP A 6 -12.56 -11.32 -30.27
N SER A 7 -13.06 -12.44 -29.73
CA SER A 7 -12.95 -13.76 -30.39
C SER A 7 -14.25 -14.32 -30.95
N VAL A 8 -15.41 -13.78 -30.65
CA VAL A 8 -16.68 -14.27 -31.19
C VAL A 8 -17.22 -13.27 -32.20
N LYS A 9 -16.67 -13.35 -33.40
CA LYS A 9 -17.33 -12.86 -34.61
C LYS A 9 -18.05 -14.07 -35.23
N ASP A 10 -19.36 -14.12 -35.11
CA ASP A 10 -20.16 -14.93 -36.01
C ASP A 10 -20.27 -14.23 -37.37
N GLU A 11 -20.88 -14.89 -38.37
CA GLU A 11 -21.11 -14.31 -39.71
C GLU A 11 -21.94 -13.02 -39.69
N GLN A 12 -22.52 -12.63 -38.52
CA GLN A 12 -23.41 -11.49 -38.30
C GLN A 12 -22.71 -10.36 -37.49
N GLY A 13 -21.52 -10.55 -36.94
CA GLY A 13 -20.77 -9.53 -36.19
C GLY A 13 -20.37 -9.92 -34.78
N LYS A 14 -20.15 -8.94 -33.88
CA LYS A 14 -19.79 -9.19 -32.48
C LYS A 14 -20.96 -9.77 -31.69
N LEU A 15 -20.71 -10.77 -30.86
CA LEU A 15 -21.73 -11.41 -30.00
C LEU A 15 -22.42 -10.38 -29.07
N PHE A 16 -21.67 -9.41 -28.58
CA PHE A 16 -22.18 -8.32 -27.74
C PHE A 16 -21.83 -6.96 -28.39
N THR A 17 -22.85 -6.13 -28.60
CA THR A 17 -22.67 -4.73 -29.01
C THR A 17 -22.31 -3.89 -27.78
N CYS A 18 -21.79 -2.67 -27.99
CA CYS A 18 -21.47 -1.76 -26.89
C CYS A 18 -22.65 -1.41 -25.99
N GLY A 19 -23.87 -1.37 -26.54
CA GLY A 19 -25.11 -1.14 -25.80
C GLY A 19 -25.85 -2.42 -25.40
N HIS A 20 -25.17 -3.55 -25.26
CA HIS A 20 -25.82 -4.83 -24.94
C HIS A 20 -26.22 -4.95 -23.46
N PHE A 21 -25.48 -4.31 -22.56
CA PHE A 21 -25.71 -4.31 -21.12
C PHE A 21 -26.14 -2.94 -20.64
N ASP A 22 -27.14 -2.90 -19.75
CA ASP A 22 -27.63 -1.68 -19.10
C ASP A 22 -26.86 -1.34 -17.81
N LEU A 23 -26.11 -2.32 -17.27
CA LEU A 23 -25.31 -2.20 -16.05
C LEU A 23 -24.19 -3.22 -16.05
N VAL A 24 -22.98 -2.80 -15.68
CA VAL A 24 -21.83 -3.68 -15.46
C VAL A 24 -21.48 -3.67 -13.97
N ILE A 25 -21.56 -4.84 -13.31
CA ILE A 25 -21.15 -5.00 -11.92
C ILE A 25 -19.84 -5.77 -11.87
N CYS A 26 -18.82 -5.17 -11.27
CA CYS A 26 -17.50 -5.74 -11.10
C CYS A 26 -17.29 -6.12 -9.63
N ASP A 27 -17.34 -7.42 -9.33
CA ASP A 27 -17.01 -7.94 -8.00
C ASP A 27 -15.49 -8.05 -7.84
N GLU A 28 -14.99 -7.90 -6.60
CA GLU A 28 -13.57 -7.82 -6.28
C GLU A 28 -12.83 -6.81 -7.19
N ALA A 29 -13.41 -5.62 -7.32
CA ALA A 29 -12.97 -4.59 -8.25
C ALA A 29 -11.47 -4.31 -8.18
N HIS A 30 -10.86 -4.36 -6.97
CA HIS A 30 -9.42 -4.18 -6.77
C HIS A 30 -8.53 -5.22 -7.50
N ARG A 31 -9.09 -6.35 -7.95
CA ARG A 31 -8.39 -7.38 -8.74
C ARG A 31 -8.65 -7.26 -10.23
N SER A 32 -9.83 -6.80 -10.59
CA SER A 32 -10.35 -6.85 -11.97
C SER A 32 -9.94 -5.67 -12.84
N ILE A 33 -9.32 -4.63 -12.26
CA ILE A 33 -9.05 -3.35 -12.92
C ILE A 33 -7.79 -3.33 -13.80
N TYR A 34 -7.06 -4.44 -13.93
CA TYR A 34 -5.78 -4.43 -14.65
C TYR A 34 -5.93 -4.61 -16.15
N ASN A 35 -5.16 -3.83 -16.88
CA ASN A 35 -4.91 -3.74 -18.32
C ASN A 35 -5.89 -4.49 -19.27
N LYS A 36 -6.12 -5.77 -19.06
CA LYS A 36 -7.01 -6.59 -19.89
C LYS A 36 -8.51 -6.36 -19.64
N TYR A 37 -8.90 -5.97 -18.42
CA TYR A 37 -10.32 -5.78 -18.07
C TYR A 37 -10.79 -4.35 -18.31
N ARG A 38 -9.87 -3.38 -18.37
CA ARG A 38 -10.17 -1.98 -18.69
C ARG A 38 -10.82 -1.86 -20.07
N ASP A 39 -10.44 -2.70 -21.01
CA ASP A 39 -11.04 -2.76 -22.34
C ASP A 39 -12.53 -3.13 -22.29
N ILE A 40 -12.95 -3.96 -21.31
CA ILE A 40 -14.37 -4.30 -21.09
C ILE A 40 -15.14 -3.06 -20.65
N PHE A 41 -14.59 -2.30 -19.72
CA PHE A 41 -15.23 -1.10 -19.17
C PHE A 41 -15.33 0.02 -20.23
N ASN A 42 -14.31 0.17 -21.05
CA ASN A 42 -14.29 1.13 -22.15
C ASN A 42 -15.18 0.71 -23.35
N TYR A 43 -15.48 -0.59 -23.47
CA TYR A 43 -16.26 -1.11 -24.60
C TYR A 43 -17.77 -0.96 -24.41
N PHE A 44 -18.30 -1.21 -23.19
CA PHE A 44 -19.74 -1.12 -22.93
C PHE A 44 -20.16 0.28 -22.50
N ASP A 45 -21.20 0.81 -23.14
CA ASP A 45 -21.84 2.06 -22.80
C ASP A 45 -22.90 1.82 -21.71
N ALA A 46 -22.43 1.53 -20.49
CA ALA A 46 -23.27 1.17 -19.34
C ALA A 46 -22.66 1.71 -18.03
N PRO A 47 -23.49 2.09 -17.05
CA PRO A 47 -23.02 2.40 -15.70
C PRO A 47 -22.18 1.27 -15.12
N LEU A 48 -21.07 1.62 -14.46
CA LEU A 48 -20.14 0.68 -13.86
C LEU A 48 -20.25 0.73 -12.34
N VAL A 49 -20.48 -0.41 -11.70
CA VAL A 49 -20.51 -0.57 -10.25
C VAL A 49 -19.37 -1.51 -9.82
N GLY A 50 -18.47 -1.02 -8.96
CA GLY A 50 -17.41 -1.82 -8.37
C GLY A 50 -17.76 -2.22 -6.93
N LEU A 51 -17.66 -3.51 -6.63
CA LEU A 51 -17.75 -4.03 -5.27
C LEU A 51 -16.36 -4.48 -4.83
N THR A 52 -15.91 -4.02 -3.68
CA THR A 52 -14.64 -4.44 -3.09
C THR A 52 -14.64 -4.25 -1.58
N ALA A 53 -14.10 -5.21 -0.84
CA ALA A 53 -13.84 -5.05 0.58
C ALA A 53 -12.58 -4.18 0.85
N THR A 54 -11.71 -4.01 -0.15
CA THR A 54 -10.40 -3.40 0.02
C THR A 54 -9.99 -2.68 -1.25
N PRO A 55 -10.51 -1.47 -1.49
CA PRO A 55 -10.12 -0.68 -2.64
C PRO A 55 -8.62 -0.36 -2.57
N LYS A 56 -7.95 -0.35 -3.72
CA LYS A 56 -6.54 0.02 -3.85
C LYS A 56 -6.42 1.46 -4.29
N ASP A 57 -5.50 2.16 -3.69
CA ASP A 57 -5.11 3.54 -3.99
C ASP A 57 -3.68 3.65 -4.56
N GLU A 58 -3.07 2.51 -4.94
CA GLU A 58 -1.76 2.47 -5.58
C GLU A 58 -1.81 3.16 -6.96
N ILE A 59 -0.75 3.86 -7.32
CA ILE A 59 -0.68 4.72 -8.51
C ILE A 59 -0.96 3.98 -9.81
N ASP A 60 -0.42 2.77 -9.95
CA ASP A 60 -0.62 1.91 -11.12
C ASP A 60 -1.81 0.94 -10.97
N LYS A 61 -2.50 0.99 -9.82
CA LYS A 61 -3.57 0.07 -9.44
C LYS A 61 -4.66 0.76 -8.63
N ASN A 62 -5.14 1.88 -9.15
CA ASN A 62 -6.11 2.69 -8.45
C ASN A 62 -7.55 2.27 -8.79
N THR A 63 -8.23 1.66 -7.80
CA THR A 63 -9.63 1.26 -7.93
C THR A 63 -10.53 2.47 -8.13
N TYR A 64 -10.27 3.56 -7.41
CA TYR A 64 -11.11 4.76 -7.45
C TYR A 64 -11.06 5.46 -8.81
N GLU A 65 -9.89 5.52 -9.46
CA GLU A 65 -9.72 6.13 -10.79
C GLU A 65 -10.56 5.42 -11.86
N VAL A 66 -10.64 4.08 -11.82
CA VAL A 66 -11.42 3.31 -12.80
C VAL A 66 -12.91 3.59 -12.70
N PHE A 67 -13.38 3.93 -11.50
CA PHE A 67 -14.77 4.28 -11.22
C PHE A 67 -15.00 5.80 -11.19
N GLU A 68 -14.02 6.60 -11.64
CA GLU A 68 -14.07 8.08 -11.65
C GLU A 68 -14.34 8.69 -10.27
N LEU A 69 -13.83 8.05 -9.21
CA LEU A 69 -13.99 8.48 -7.82
C LEU A 69 -12.69 9.11 -7.29
N GLU A 70 -12.82 9.96 -6.28
CA GLU A 70 -11.69 10.50 -5.54
C GLU A 70 -11.01 9.40 -4.70
N ASN A 71 -9.67 9.42 -4.64
CA ASN A 71 -8.90 8.44 -3.88
C ASN A 71 -9.32 8.37 -2.41
N GLY A 72 -9.63 7.16 -1.94
CA GLY A 72 -10.03 6.91 -0.57
C GLY A 72 -11.50 7.18 -0.28
N VAL A 73 -12.31 7.64 -1.26
CA VAL A 73 -13.72 7.98 -1.06
C VAL A 73 -14.62 7.09 -1.92
N PRO A 74 -15.12 5.95 -1.39
CA PRO A 74 -16.09 5.13 -2.09
C PRO A 74 -17.45 5.85 -2.16
N THR A 75 -18.28 5.52 -3.15
CA THR A 75 -19.66 6.02 -3.23
C THR A 75 -20.49 5.57 -2.02
N TYR A 76 -20.23 4.38 -1.51
CA TYR A 76 -20.86 3.81 -0.31
C TYR A 76 -19.86 2.90 0.40
N GLY A 77 -19.82 2.96 1.74
CA GLY A 77 -18.99 2.10 2.57
C GLY A 77 -19.85 1.47 3.69
N TYR A 78 -19.60 0.19 3.93
CA TYR A 78 -20.25 -0.56 5.01
C TYR A 78 -19.19 -1.37 5.77
N GLU A 79 -18.81 -0.88 6.91
CA GLU A 79 -17.67 -1.38 7.66
C GLU A 79 -17.99 -2.64 8.46
N LEU A 80 -16.96 -3.45 8.77
CA LEU A 80 -17.09 -4.67 9.55
C LEU A 80 -17.75 -4.39 10.91
N ALA A 81 -17.29 -3.37 11.64
CA ALA A 81 -17.84 -3.00 12.94
C ALA A 81 -19.34 -2.67 12.87
N GLN A 82 -19.76 -1.93 11.82
CA GLN A 82 -21.18 -1.63 11.60
C GLN A 82 -21.98 -2.90 11.23
N ALA A 83 -21.42 -3.77 10.38
CA ALA A 83 -22.09 -5.01 9.99
C ALA A 83 -22.25 -5.99 11.15
N VAL A 84 -21.30 -6.03 12.08
CA VAL A 84 -21.40 -6.79 13.33
C VAL A 84 -22.49 -6.20 14.24
N LYS A 85 -22.49 -4.86 14.43
CA LYS A 85 -23.51 -4.16 15.23
C LYS A 85 -24.93 -4.35 14.68
N ASP A 86 -25.07 -4.38 13.35
CA ASP A 86 -26.35 -4.60 12.68
C ASP A 86 -26.76 -6.08 12.64
N GLY A 87 -25.93 -6.99 13.12
CA GLY A 87 -26.20 -8.42 13.21
C GLY A 87 -26.10 -9.18 11.88
N TYR A 88 -25.40 -8.64 10.88
CA TYR A 88 -25.16 -9.32 9.59
C TYR A 88 -23.87 -10.14 9.58
N LEU A 89 -22.94 -9.85 10.49
CA LEU A 89 -21.68 -10.57 10.65
C LEU A 89 -21.46 -10.88 12.14
N VAL A 90 -20.58 -11.86 12.44
CA VAL A 90 -20.16 -12.18 13.81
C VAL A 90 -18.78 -11.59 14.08
N ASP A 91 -18.59 -11.22 15.34
CA ASP A 91 -17.34 -10.68 15.87
C ASP A 91 -16.29 -11.77 16.16
N PHE A 92 -15.07 -11.39 16.47
CA PHE A 92 -13.97 -12.31 16.77
C PHE A 92 -13.25 -11.99 18.08
N LEU A 93 -12.56 -13.01 18.59
CA LEU A 93 -11.51 -12.82 19.59
C LEU A 93 -10.15 -13.17 18.98
N SER A 94 -9.15 -12.32 19.16
CA SER A 94 -7.78 -12.63 18.79
C SER A 94 -7.03 -13.29 19.94
N VAL A 95 -6.28 -14.33 19.60
CA VAL A 95 -5.39 -15.08 20.51
C VAL A 95 -3.97 -14.84 20.01
N GLU A 96 -3.35 -13.80 20.55
CA GLU A 96 -2.01 -13.38 20.14
C GLU A 96 -0.98 -14.22 20.90
N THR A 97 -0.33 -15.13 20.18
CA THR A 97 0.57 -16.13 20.75
C THR A 97 1.99 -15.88 20.27
N LYS A 98 2.92 -15.72 21.22
CA LYS A 98 4.35 -15.50 20.93
C LYS A 98 5.15 -16.76 21.22
N LEU A 99 5.78 -17.31 20.17
CA LEU A 99 6.74 -18.40 20.26
C LEU A 99 8.15 -17.83 20.07
N LYS A 100 9.11 -18.26 20.88
CA LYS A 100 10.47 -17.71 20.96
C LYS A 100 11.16 -17.70 19.61
N PHE A 101 11.11 -18.80 18.89
CA PHE A 101 11.80 -18.88 17.60
C PHE A 101 11.15 -18.03 16.51
N ILE A 102 9.84 -17.89 16.52
CA ILE A 102 9.14 -17.00 15.56
C ILE A 102 9.46 -15.53 15.82
N GLU A 103 9.56 -15.12 17.09
CA GLU A 103 9.85 -13.74 17.48
C GLU A 103 11.33 -13.37 17.31
N GLN A 104 12.22 -14.25 17.83
CA GLN A 104 13.63 -13.94 18.00
C GLN A 104 14.54 -14.65 17.01
N GLY A 105 14.07 -15.71 16.36
CA GLY A 105 14.90 -16.66 15.60
C GLY A 105 15.57 -17.68 16.51
N ILE A 106 16.47 -18.50 15.95
CA ILE A 106 17.18 -19.56 16.66
C ILE A 106 18.63 -19.12 16.85
N ALA A 107 19.02 -18.81 18.09
CA ALA A 107 20.40 -18.46 18.43
C ALA A 107 21.13 -19.70 18.98
N TYR A 108 22.30 -20.01 18.44
CA TYR A 108 23.10 -21.21 18.83
C TYR A 108 23.36 -21.25 20.34
N ASP A 109 23.76 -20.12 20.93
CA ASP A 109 24.11 -20.04 22.35
C ASP A 109 22.94 -20.28 23.31
N GLU A 110 21.70 -20.11 22.82
CA GLU A 110 20.48 -20.30 23.62
C GLU A 110 19.89 -21.73 23.54
N LEU A 111 20.45 -22.56 22.67
CA LEU A 111 19.99 -23.94 22.49
C LEU A 111 20.49 -24.85 23.64
N SER A 112 19.71 -25.91 23.92
CA SER A 112 20.15 -27.01 24.79
C SER A 112 21.36 -27.72 24.19
N GLU A 113 22.12 -28.45 25.01
CA GLU A 113 23.30 -29.18 24.54
C GLU A 113 22.94 -30.18 23.43
N ALA A 114 21.81 -30.88 23.56
CA ALA A 114 21.32 -31.81 22.54
C ALA A 114 20.89 -31.09 21.24
N ASP A 115 20.27 -29.91 21.35
CA ASP A 115 19.85 -29.11 20.19
C ASP A 115 21.06 -28.48 19.49
N ARG A 116 22.14 -28.15 20.21
CA ARG A 116 23.39 -27.64 19.61
C ARG A 116 24.05 -28.70 18.72
N GLU A 117 24.13 -29.94 19.16
CA GLU A 117 24.66 -31.04 18.33
C GLU A 117 23.85 -31.20 17.03
N ALA A 118 22.51 -31.10 17.11
CA ALA A 118 21.63 -31.15 15.94
C ALA A 118 21.76 -29.92 15.07
N TYR A 119 22.01 -28.75 15.67
CA TYR A 119 22.23 -27.47 14.94
C TYR A 119 23.54 -27.54 14.15
N GLU A 120 24.63 -27.99 14.77
CA GLU A 120 25.94 -28.21 14.12
C GLU A 120 25.80 -29.17 12.94
N ALA A 121 25.18 -30.34 13.16
CA ALA A 121 24.96 -31.34 12.11
C ALA A 121 24.09 -30.82 10.94
N THR A 122 23.25 -29.79 11.17
CA THR A 122 22.32 -29.29 10.17
C THR A 122 22.87 -28.09 9.41
N PHE A 123 23.63 -27.21 10.08
CA PHE A 123 24.00 -25.89 9.57
C PHE A 123 25.50 -25.66 9.41
N GLU A 124 26.37 -26.58 9.83
CA GLU A 124 27.81 -26.54 9.58
C GLU A 124 28.06 -26.59 8.06
N ASP A 125 28.81 -25.64 7.53
CA ASP A 125 29.17 -25.62 6.12
C ASP A 125 30.43 -26.49 5.83
N GLU A 126 30.80 -26.59 4.55
CA GLU A 126 31.98 -27.39 4.12
C GLU A 126 33.29 -26.88 4.70
N ASN A 127 33.34 -25.68 5.27
CA ASN A 127 34.51 -25.07 5.89
C ASN A 127 34.50 -25.20 7.44
N GLY A 128 33.44 -25.77 8.02
CA GLY A 128 33.24 -25.88 9.46
C GLY A 128 32.73 -24.56 10.09
N GLU A 129 32.17 -23.64 9.30
CA GLU A 129 31.56 -22.41 9.80
C GLU A 129 30.10 -22.65 10.15
N LEU A 130 29.68 -22.16 11.32
CA LEU A 130 28.29 -22.22 11.80
C LEU A 130 27.69 -20.84 11.87
N PRO A 131 26.44 -20.63 11.43
CA PRO A 131 25.75 -19.38 11.67
C PRO A 131 25.47 -19.21 13.17
N GLU A 132 25.85 -18.09 13.75
CA GLU A 132 25.57 -17.78 15.17
C GLU A 132 24.06 -17.72 15.43
N LYS A 133 23.25 -17.36 14.43
CA LYS A 133 21.80 -17.19 14.55
C LYS A 133 21.07 -17.42 13.23
N ILE A 134 20.00 -18.20 13.29
CA ILE A 134 18.97 -18.28 12.24
C ILE A 134 17.94 -17.18 12.52
N VAL A 135 17.81 -16.22 11.60
CA VAL A 135 16.87 -15.11 11.76
C VAL A 135 15.41 -15.59 11.68
N SER A 136 14.51 -14.94 12.41
CA SER A 136 13.08 -15.31 12.46
C SER A 136 12.41 -15.34 11.08
N SER A 137 12.85 -14.52 10.13
CA SER A 137 12.34 -14.52 8.75
C SER A 137 12.65 -15.80 7.96
N ALA A 138 13.63 -16.60 8.38
CA ALA A 138 13.97 -17.88 7.78
C ALA A 138 12.98 -18.99 8.19
N LEU A 139 12.42 -18.87 9.40
CA LEU A 139 11.42 -19.80 9.91
C LEU A 139 10.16 -19.77 9.05
N ASN A 140 9.61 -20.94 8.79
CA ASN A 140 8.46 -21.18 7.93
C ASN A 140 8.68 -20.79 6.44
N GLU A 141 9.83 -20.22 6.10
CA GLU A 141 10.24 -19.93 4.71
C GLU A 141 11.05 -21.09 4.13
N TRP A 142 12.16 -21.46 4.79
CA TRP A 142 13.07 -22.54 4.40
C TRP A 142 13.67 -23.31 5.60
N VAL A 143 13.47 -22.85 6.84
CA VAL A 143 13.73 -23.61 8.08
C VAL A 143 12.39 -23.94 8.72
N PHE A 144 12.09 -25.22 8.87
CA PHE A 144 10.86 -25.71 9.51
C PHE A 144 11.23 -26.41 10.81
N ASN A 145 10.91 -25.77 11.94
CA ASN A 145 11.10 -26.37 13.24
C ASN A 145 9.86 -27.17 13.64
N GLU A 146 10.00 -28.48 13.81
CA GLU A 146 8.87 -29.38 14.08
C GLU A 146 8.20 -29.08 15.42
N ASP A 147 8.97 -28.72 16.43
CA ASP A 147 8.41 -28.39 17.75
C ASP A 147 7.57 -27.11 17.72
N THR A 148 8.03 -26.07 17.00
CA THR A 148 7.25 -24.85 16.77
C THR A 148 5.88 -25.17 16.13
N ILE A 149 5.86 -26.01 15.08
CA ILE A 149 4.62 -26.42 14.41
C ILE A 149 3.74 -27.26 15.36
N ARG A 150 4.34 -28.14 16.15
CA ARG A 150 3.62 -28.96 17.15
C ARG A 150 2.93 -28.07 18.18
N GLN A 151 3.60 -27.05 18.69
CA GLN A 151 3.03 -26.11 19.65
C GLN A 151 1.87 -25.32 19.06
N VAL A 152 1.99 -24.82 17.82
CA VAL A 152 0.88 -24.16 17.11
C VAL A 152 -0.33 -25.07 17.00
N LEU A 153 -0.14 -26.31 16.58
CA LEU A 153 -1.22 -27.30 16.49
C LEU A 153 -1.80 -27.65 17.87
N HIS A 154 -0.98 -27.74 18.89
CA HIS A 154 -1.43 -28.00 20.26
C HIS A 154 -2.32 -26.87 20.78
N VAL A 155 -1.90 -25.61 20.62
CA VAL A 155 -2.71 -24.44 21.01
C VAL A 155 -4.05 -24.46 20.28
N LEU A 156 -4.06 -24.67 18.97
CA LEU A 156 -5.30 -24.75 18.18
C LEU A 156 -6.22 -25.87 18.68
N MET A 157 -5.69 -27.08 18.88
CA MET A 157 -6.50 -28.25 19.27
C MET A 157 -7.02 -28.14 20.70
N THR A 158 -6.33 -27.39 21.58
CA THR A 158 -6.71 -27.17 22.98
C THR A 158 -7.69 -26.00 23.09
N GLU A 159 -7.34 -24.84 22.57
CA GLU A 159 -8.05 -23.56 22.79
C GLU A 159 -9.08 -23.24 21.69
N GLY A 160 -8.99 -23.91 20.53
CA GLY A 160 -9.89 -23.65 19.41
C GLY A 160 -11.37 -23.94 19.75
N ILE A 161 -12.27 -23.18 19.17
CA ILE A 161 -13.71 -23.37 19.33
C ILE A 161 -14.10 -24.76 18.82
N LYS A 162 -14.82 -25.49 19.65
CA LYS A 162 -15.28 -26.84 19.39
C LYS A 162 -16.79 -26.88 19.22
N ILE A 163 -17.25 -27.86 18.45
CA ILE A 163 -18.64 -28.24 18.23
C ILE A 163 -18.88 -29.65 18.79
N ASP A 164 -20.08 -30.18 18.62
CA ASP A 164 -20.46 -31.52 19.08
C ASP A 164 -20.18 -31.73 20.58
N TYR A 165 -20.66 -30.79 21.41
CA TYR A 165 -20.44 -30.79 22.87
C TYR A 165 -18.97 -30.80 23.27
N GLY A 166 -18.13 -30.10 22.50
CA GLY A 166 -16.70 -29.96 22.78
C GLY A 166 -15.81 -31.12 22.27
N GLN A 167 -16.39 -32.08 21.54
CA GLN A 167 -15.68 -33.28 21.09
C GLN A 167 -14.91 -33.05 19.77
N LYS A 168 -15.38 -32.12 18.93
CA LYS A 168 -14.84 -31.90 17.61
C LYS A 168 -14.42 -30.44 17.42
N LEU A 169 -13.21 -30.20 16.94
CA LEU A 169 -12.79 -28.84 16.56
C LEU A 169 -13.70 -28.32 15.47
N GLY A 170 -14.13 -27.06 15.56
CA GLY A 170 -14.87 -26.36 14.51
C GLY A 170 -14.07 -26.24 13.22
N LYS A 171 -14.73 -25.99 12.08
CA LYS A 171 -14.05 -25.74 10.81
C LYS A 171 -12.97 -24.67 11.01
N THR A 172 -11.76 -24.95 10.53
CA THR A 172 -10.56 -24.19 10.80
C THR A 172 -9.77 -23.95 9.51
N ILE A 173 -9.26 -22.73 9.32
CA ILE A 173 -8.31 -22.41 8.26
C ILE A 173 -6.97 -22.07 8.88
N ILE A 174 -5.90 -22.77 8.46
CA ILE A 174 -4.52 -22.44 8.81
C ILE A 174 -3.87 -21.79 7.58
N PHE A 175 -3.43 -20.55 7.74
CA PHE A 175 -2.74 -19.81 6.68
C PHE A 175 -1.23 -20.04 6.79
N ALA A 176 -0.71 -20.85 5.88
CA ALA A 176 0.70 -21.20 5.81
C ALA A 176 1.50 -20.23 4.93
N LYS A 177 2.81 -20.13 5.15
CA LYS A 177 3.71 -19.22 4.44
C LYS A 177 3.89 -19.59 2.97
N ASN A 178 4.11 -20.89 2.72
CA ASN A 178 4.31 -21.48 1.39
C ASN A 178 3.86 -22.92 1.37
N HIS A 179 3.94 -23.57 0.19
CA HIS A 179 3.53 -24.95 -0.01
C HIS A 179 4.28 -25.94 0.90
N SER A 180 5.59 -25.83 0.99
CA SER A 180 6.42 -26.72 1.82
C SER A 180 6.07 -26.59 3.32
N HIS A 181 5.74 -25.38 3.77
CA HIS A 181 5.23 -25.14 5.12
C HIS A 181 3.86 -25.82 5.33
N ALA A 182 2.95 -25.68 4.38
CA ALA A 182 1.64 -26.32 4.46
C ALA A 182 1.72 -27.84 4.51
N GLU A 183 2.58 -28.45 3.70
CA GLU A 183 2.85 -29.89 3.71
C GLU A 183 3.47 -30.34 5.05
N LYS A 184 4.38 -29.55 5.61
CA LYS A 184 5.00 -29.89 6.90
C LYS A 184 4.01 -29.80 8.06
N ILE A 185 3.12 -28.81 8.06
CA ILE A 185 2.03 -28.73 9.04
C ILE A 185 1.12 -29.97 8.92
N TYR A 186 0.76 -30.36 7.70
CA TYR A 186 -0.06 -31.53 7.43
C TYR A 186 0.60 -32.84 7.92
N GLU A 187 1.90 -33.01 7.62
CA GLU A 187 2.68 -34.19 8.07
C GLU A 187 2.70 -34.29 9.59
N ILE A 188 3.02 -33.20 10.29
CA ILE A 188 3.09 -33.15 11.75
C ILE A 188 1.70 -33.39 12.36
N PHE A 189 0.64 -32.78 11.80
CA PHE A 189 -0.72 -33.02 12.27
C PHE A 189 -1.09 -34.51 12.24
N ASN A 190 -0.85 -35.20 11.12
CA ASN A 190 -1.15 -36.61 11.00
C ASN A 190 -0.32 -37.49 11.95
N ARG A 191 0.91 -37.10 12.28
CA ARG A 191 1.78 -37.78 13.22
C ARG A 191 1.31 -37.61 14.67
N GLU A 192 0.94 -36.39 15.05
CA GLU A 192 0.50 -36.05 16.43
C GLU A 192 -0.94 -36.50 16.71
N TYR A 193 -1.81 -36.48 15.67
CA TYR A 193 -3.24 -36.83 15.78
C TYR A 193 -3.64 -37.99 14.85
N PRO A 194 -3.00 -39.18 14.98
CA PRO A 194 -3.24 -40.31 14.06
C PRO A 194 -4.66 -40.90 14.15
N HIS A 195 -5.38 -40.56 15.21
CA HIS A 195 -6.78 -40.98 15.43
C HIS A 195 -7.79 -40.08 14.66
N LEU A 196 -7.33 -39.07 13.96
CA LEU A 196 -8.14 -38.12 13.15
C LEU A 196 -7.78 -38.21 11.66
N PRO A 197 -7.97 -39.35 10.98
CA PRO A 197 -7.57 -39.50 9.58
C PRO A 197 -8.40 -38.60 8.67
N GLY A 198 -7.75 -37.85 7.77
CA GLY A 198 -8.40 -36.96 6.83
C GLY A 198 -8.95 -35.65 7.45
N PHE A 199 -8.73 -35.44 8.75
CA PHE A 199 -9.23 -34.27 9.46
C PHE A 199 -8.58 -32.98 8.99
N ALA A 200 -7.30 -32.99 8.62
CA ALA A 200 -6.58 -31.90 8.00
C ALA A 200 -6.28 -32.20 6.53
N LYS A 201 -6.27 -31.19 5.67
CA LYS A 201 -5.84 -31.27 4.26
C LYS A 201 -5.16 -29.98 3.82
N VAL A 202 -4.16 -30.12 2.96
CA VAL A 202 -3.56 -28.96 2.25
C VAL A 202 -4.48 -28.59 1.09
N ILE A 203 -4.80 -27.29 0.98
CA ILE A 203 -5.59 -26.71 -0.10
C ILE A 203 -4.78 -25.57 -0.71
N ASP A 204 -4.15 -25.85 -1.84
CA ASP A 204 -3.19 -24.98 -2.47
C ASP A 204 -3.25 -25.16 -4.01
N ASN A 205 -2.83 -24.15 -4.76
CA ASN A 205 -2.86 -24.11 -6.23
C ASN A 205 -1.95 -25.15 -6.92
N LYS A 206 -1.05 -25.77 -6.18
CA LYS A 206 -0.20 -26.87 -6.69
C LYS A 206 -0.91 -28.22 -6.68
N ILE A 207 -2.06 -28.31 -6.02
CA ILE A 207 -2.84 -29.55 -5.90
C ILE A 207 -3.85 -29.61 -7.04
N GLY A 208 -3.75 -30.62 -7.91
CA GLY A 208 -4.58 -30.72 -9.12
C GLY A 208 -6.09 -30.87 -8.87
N TYR A 209 -6.51 -31.23 -7.66
CA TYR A 209 -7.92 -31.40 -7.25
C TYR A 209 -8.32 -30.41 -6.13
N ALA A 210 -7.64 -29.28 -6.02
CA ALA A 210 -7.87 -28.29 -4.97
C ALA A 210 -9.32 -27.80 -4.92
N GLN A 211 -10.01 -27.64 -6.08
CA GLN A 211 -11.40 -27.21 -6.13
C GLN A 211 -12.33 -28.24 -5.42
N SER A 212 -12.14 -29.53 -5.65
CA SER A 212 -12.90 -30.56 -4.97
C SER A 212 -12.70 -30.54 -3.44
N LEU A 213 -11.47 -30.25 -2.99
CA LEU A 213 -11.20 -30.09 -1.56
C LEU A 213 -11.85 -28.84 -0.96
N ILE A 214 -11.94 -27.76 -1.73
CA ILE A 214 -12.68 -26.55 -1.33
C ILE A 214 -14.18 -26.88 -1.19
N ASP A 215 -14.76 -27.57 -2.17
CA ASP A 215 -16.16 -27.97 -2.15
C ASP A 215 -16.44 -28.90 -0.95
N ASP A 216 -15.56 -29.86 -0.67
CA ASP A 216 -15.67 -30.72 0.51
C ASP A 216 -15.48 -29.94 1.83
N PHE A 217 -14.55 -29.00 1.89
CA PHE A 217 -14.36 -28.14 3.07
C PHE A 217 -15.57 -27.23 3.30
N SER A 218 -16.22 -26.78 2.24
CA SER A 218 -17.43 -25.93 2.31
C SER A 218 -18.68 -26.71 2.71
N ASP A 219 -18.66 -28.04 2.65
CA ASP A 219 -19.78 -28.87 3.11
C ASP A 219 -19.66 -29.10 4.64
N PRO A 220 -20.66 -28.70 5.47
CA PRO A 220 -20.60 -28.84 6.93
C PRO A 220 -20.47 -30.29 7.41
N LYS A 221 -20.91 -31.26 6.59
CA LYS A 221 -20.93 -32.70 6.94
C LYS A 221 -19.66 -33.45 6.50
N LYS A 222 -18.81 -32.83 5.70
CA LYS A 222 -17.63 -33.48 5.13
C LYS A 222 -16.33 -33.07 5.81
N LEU A 223 -15.34 -33.91 5.66
CA LEU A 223 -13.92 -33.58 5.93
C LEU A 223 -13.33 -32.88 4.68
N PRO A 224 -12.32 -32.06 4.86
CA PRO A 224 -11.52 -31.84 6.06
C PRO A 224 -12.20 -30.90 7.05
N GLN A 225 -11.80 -31.01 8.31
CA GLN A 225 -12.17 -30.06 9.36
C GLN A 225 -11.17 -28.90 9.43
N ILE A 226 -9.90 -29.17 9.11
CA ILE A 226 -8.81 -28.19 9.03
C ILE A 226 -8.34 -28.09 7.58
N ALA A 227 -8.47 -26.89 7.01
CA ALA A 227 -7.91 -26.54 5.72
C ALA A 227 -6.59 -25.79 5.93
N ILE A 228 -5.48 -26.33 5.43
CA ILE A 228 -4.15 -25.69 5.48
C ILE A 228 -3.92 -25.06 4.12
N SER A 229 -3.90 -23.71 4.04
CA SER A 229 -3.85 -22.98 2.79
C SER A 229 -2.73 -21.95 2.75
N VAL A 230 -2.19 -21.74 1.56
CA VAL A 230 -1.20 -20.67 1.34
C VAL A 230 -1.90 -19.36 0.94
N ASP A 231 -2.66 -19.36 -0.17
CA ASP A 231 -3.31 -18.18 -0.72
C ASP A 231 -4.74 -18.45 -1.26
N MET A 232 -5.10 -19.71 -1.53
CA MET A 232 -6.38 -20.03 -2.20
C MET A 232 -7.61 -19.71 -1.36
N LEU A 233 -7.51 -19.83 -0.04
CA LEU A 233 -8.63 -19.59 0.88
C LEU A 233 -8.63 -18.17 1.46
N ASP A 234 -7.68 -17.33 1.08
CA ASP A 234 -7.65 -15.93 1.52
C ASP A 234 -8.89 -15.16 1.03
N THR A 235 -9.41 -15.54 -0.17
CA THR A 235 -10.57 -14.94 -0.81
C THR A 235 -11.44 -15.99 -1.52
N GLY A 236 -12.69 -15.66 -1.85
CA GLY A 236 -13.51 -16.42 -2.80
C GLY A 236 -14.18 -17.69 -2.27
N ILE A 237 -14.12 -17.99 -0.97
CA ILE A 237 -14.87 -19.09 -0.36
C ILE A 237 -15.91 -18.58 0.62
N ASP A 238 -16.99 -19.32 0.75
CA ASP A 238 -18.05 -19.08 1.73
C ASP A 238 -18.24 -20.34 2.60
N VAL A 239 -17.74 -20.29 3.85
CA VAL A 239 -17.80 -21.36 4.83
C VAL A 239 -18.32 -20.79 6.15
N PRO A 240 -19.65 -20.69 6.32
CA PRO A 240 -20.28 -20.13 7.53
C PRO A 240 -19.84 -20.84 8.81
N GLU A 241 -19.53 -22.12 8.74
CA GLU A 241 -19.09 -22.97 9.86
C GLU A 241 -17.65 -22.71 10.30
N CYS A 242 -16.91 -21.80 9.66
CA CYS A 242 -15.54 -21.49 10.03
C CYS A 242 -15.51 -20.79 11.40
N LEU A 243 -14.93 -21.46 12.40
CA LEU A 243 -14.87 -21.02 13.80
C LEU A 243 -13.47 -20.63 14.24
N ASN A 244 -12.43 -21.08 13.55
CA ASN A 244 -11.04 -20.80 13.92
C ASN A 244 -10.24 -20.41 12.68
N LEU A 245 -9.48 -19.32 12.79
CA LEU A 245 -8.47 -18.91 11.83
C LEU A 245 -7.11 -18.94 12.50
N VAL A 246 -6.10 -19.46 11.82
CA VAL A 246 -4.72 -19.53 12.33
C VAL A 246 -3.80 -18.79 11.38
N PHE A 247 -3.25 -17.67 11.83
CA PHE A 247 -2.27 -16.90 11.11
C PHE A 247 -0.87 -17.43 11.43
N PHE A 248 -0.39 -18.35 10.62
CA PHE A 248 0.95 -18.91 10.74
C PHE A 248 1.87 -18.41 9.62
N LYS A 249 1.55 -17.23 9.10
CA LYS A 249 2.37 -16.44 8.21
C LYS A 249 2.27 -14.95 8.55
N LYS A 250 3.33 -14.20 8.29
CA LYS A 250 3.29 -12.75 8.37
C LYS A 250 2.54 -12.17 7.18
N VAL A 251 1.55 -11.34 7.43
CA VAL A 251 0.74 -10.65 6.41
C VAL A 251 1.18 -9.19 6.38
N MET A 252 1.62 -8.70 5.21
CA MET A 252 2.10 -7.33 5.06
C MET A 252 1.06 -6.39 4.45
N SER A 253 0.00 -6.94 3.84
CA SER A 253 -1.07 -6.19 3.23
C SER A 253 -2.28 -6.12 4.15
N LYS A 254 -2.71 -4.90 4.52
CA LYS A 254 -3.91 -4.66 5.33
C LYS A 254 -5.15 -5.24 4.66
N ALA A 255 -5.29 -5.02 3.34
CA ALA A 255 -6.36 -5.60 2.54
C ALA A 255 -6.44 -7.12 2.66
N LYS A 256 -5.29 -7.80 2.49
CA LYS A 256 -5.21 -9.26 2.59
C LYS A 256 -5.53 -9.74 4.01
N PHE A 257 -5.06 -9.03 5.03
CA PHE A 257 -5.34 -9.33 6.44
C PHE A 257 -6.84 -9.33 6.72
N TRP A 258 -7.55 -8.26 6.32
CA TRP A 258 -9.00 -8.18 6.51
C TRP A 258 -9.79 -9.18 5.67
N GLN A 259 -9.34 -9.50 4.44
CA GLN A 259 -9.96 -10.56 3.62
C GLN A 259 -9.87 -11.93 4.29
N MET A 260 -8.72 -12.21 4.93
CA MET A 260 -8.52 -13.46 5.69
C MET A 260 -9.40 -13.49 6.94
N ILE A 261 -9.51 -12.39 7.71
CA ILE A 261 -10.42 -12.25 8.85
C ILE A 261 -11.87 -12.48 8.40
N GLY A 262 -12.27 -11.92 7.25
CA GLY A 262 -13.58 -12.06 6.68
C GLY A 262 -14.05 -13.51 6.41
N ARG A 263 -13.11 -14.48 6.40
CA ARG A 263 -13.44 -15.92 6.29
C ARG A 263 -14.17 -16.46 7.52
N GLY A 264 -14.01 -15.84 8.68
CA GLY A 264 -14.68 -16.22 9.92
C GLY A 264 -15.97 -15.47 10.24
N THR A 265 -16.26 -14.36 9.57
CA THR A 265 -17.33 -13.43 9.98
C THR A 265 -18.77 -13.86 9.65
N ARG A 266 -18.99 -14.92 8.87
CA ARG A 266 -20.31 -15.35 8.45
C ARG A 266 -21.18 -15.84 9.61
N LEU A 267 -22.46 -15.48 9.59
CA LEU A 267 -23.48 -16.04 10.47
C LEU A 267 -23.68 -17.53 10.18
N CYS A 268 -23.88 -18.33 11.22
CA CYS A 268 -24.22 -19.75 11.09
C CYS A 268 -25.21 -20.16 12.19
N PRO A 269 -26.51 -20.15 11.90
CA PRO A 269 -27.51 -20.52 12.87
C PRO A 269 -27.41 -22.01 13.29
N GLY A 270 -27.56 -22.27 14.59
CA GLY A 270 -27.61 -23.62 15.14
C GLY A 270 -26.30 -24.40 15.10
N LEU A 271 -25.16 -23.75 14.84
CA LEU A 271 -23.84 -24.40 14.63
C LEU A 271 -23.33 -25.10 15.89
N ARG A 272 -23.52 -24.51 17.08
CA ARG A 272 -22.98 -24.96 18.34
C ARG A 272 -24.07 -25.62 19.21
N ASP A 273 -24.36 -26.89 18.93
CA ASP A 273 -25.32 -27.67 19.72
C ASP A 273 -26.70 -27.04 19.78
N GLY A 274 -27.13 -26.43 18.67
CA GLY A 274 -28.38 -25.72 18.53
C GLY A 274 -28.31 -24.20 18.83
N ALA A 275 -27.22 -23.72 19.35
CA ALA A 275 -26.94 -22.28 19.47
C ALA A 275 -26.31 -21.73 18.18
N ASP A 276 -26.61 -20.48 17.89
CA ASP A 276 -26.04 -19.77 16.76
C ASP A 276 -24.54 -19.49 16.99
N LYS A 277 -23.81 -19.30 15.89
CA LYS A 277 -22.44 -18.81 15.93
C LYS A 277 -22.42 -17.38 16.44
N ASP A 278 -21.88 -17.16 17.63
CA ASP A 278 -21.77 -15.87 18.32
C ASP A 278 -20.44 -15.15 18.04
N LYS A 279 -19.38 -15.92 17.77
CA LYS A 279 -18.03 -15.43 17.49
C LYS A 279 -17.17 -16.51 16.87
N PHE A 280 -15.96 -16.11 16.42
CA PHE A 280 -14.89 -17.00 15.99
C PHE A 280 -13.54 -16.57 16.58
N TYR A 281 -12.55 -17.46 16.56
CA TYR A 281 -11.22 -17.18 17.11
C TYR A 281 -10.19 -17.01 16.01
N ILE A 282 -9.27 -16.08 16.25
CA ILE A 282 -8.11 -15.85 15.38
C ILE A 282 -6.85 -16.06 16.19
N PHE A 283 -6.13 -17.13 15.90
CA PHE A 283 -4.83 -17.45 16.51
C PHE A 283 -3.74 -16.77 15.67
N ASP A 284 -3.08 -15.77 16.21
CA ASP A 284 -1.98 -15.07 15.55
C ASP A 284 -0.64 -15.44 16.17
N PHE A 285 0.18 -16.21 15.41
CA PHE A 285 1.52 -16.61 15.81
C PHE A 285 2.63 -15.78 15.20
N CYS A 286 2.30 -14.77 14.39
CA CYS A 286 3.28 -13.99 13.62
C CYS A 286 3.19 -12.48 13.90
N GLY A 287 2.48 -12.06 14.96
CA GLY A 287 2.37 -10.67 15.38
C GLY A 287 1.69 -9.77 14.34
N ASN A 288 0.72 -10.30 13.59
CA ASN A 288 0.00 -9.53 12.58
C ASN A 288 -0.85 -8.44 13.21
N PHE A 289 -1.57 -8.74 14.30
CA PHE A 289 -2.38 -7.75 15.01
C PHE A 289 -1.51 -6.63 15.58
N GLU A 290 -0.39 -6.95 16.23
CA GLU A 290 0.57 -5.97 16.74
C GLU A 290 1.11 -5.09 15.59
N PHE A 291 1.48 -5.69 14.46
CA PHE A 291 1.96 -4.98 13.27
C PHE A 291 0.93 -3.98 12.75
N PHE A 292 -0.34 -4.37 12.60
CA PHE A 292 -1.37 -3.47 12.07
C PHE A 292 -1.83 -2.44 13.09
N ARG A 293 -1.84 -2.73 14.40
CA ARG A 293 -2.08 -1.72 15.44
C ARG A 293 -1.02 -0.63 15.48
N MET A 294 0.27 -0.98 15.38
CA MET A 294 1.37 0.00 15.35
C MET A 294 1.39 0.86 14.09
N ASN A 295 0.77 0.41 12.99
CA ASN A 295 0.73 1.10 11.71
C ASN A 295 -0.64 1.74 11.42
N GLN A 296 -1.54 1.84 12.38
CA GLN A 296 -2.78 2.61 12.24
C GLN A 296 -2.46 4.09 12.00
N GLY A 297 -3.12 4.70 11.01
CA GLY A 297 -3.02 6.14 10.72
C GLY A 297 -1.72 6.61 10.07
N LYS A 298 -0.73 5.75 9.82
CA LYS A 298 0.30 6.09 8.85
C LYS A 298 -0.30 5.88 7.47
N PRO A 299 -0.35 6.94 6.60
CA PRO A 299 -0.56 6.67 5.20
C PRO A 299 0.46 5.61 4.84
N THR A 300 0.04 4.55 4.17
CA THR A 300 0.96 3.60 3.54
C THR A 300 1.87 4.50 2.73
N ALA A 301 3.12 4.67 3.17
CA ALA A 301 4.09 5.42 2.40
C ALA A 301 3.98 4.81 1.02
N LEU A 302 3.67 5.64 0.01
CA LEU A 302 3.61 5.21 -1.38
C LEU A 302 4.73 4.20 -1.55
N GLN A 303 4.39 2.91 -1.65
CA GLN A 303 5.40 1.89 -1.88
C GLN A 303 5.94 2.21 -3.26
N ILE A 304 7.06 2.93 -3.29
CA ILE A 304 7.75 3.24 -4.53
C ILE A 304 7.98 1.89 -5.19
N ALA A 305 7.33 1.65 -6.31
CA ALA A 305 7.49 0.44 -7.07
C ALA A 305 8.99 0.23 -7.33
N LEU A 306 9.44 -1.01 -7.46
CA LEU A 306 10.86 -1.33 -7.67
C LEU A 306 11.49 -0.48 -8.80
N GLN A 307 10.74 -0.23 -9.87
CA GLN A 307 11.13 0.64 -10.98
C GLN A 307 11.29 2.11 -10.56
N GLY A 308 10.41 2.61 -9.69
CA GLY A 308 10.53 3.95 -9.12
C GLY A 308 11.76 4.08 -8.21
N ALA A 309 12.08 3.03 -7.43
CA ALA A 309 13.29 3.00 -6.63
C ALA A 309 14.55 3.07 -7.52
N VAL A 310 14.58 2.31 -8.62
CA VAL A 310 15.67 2.37 -9.63
C VAL A 310 15.74 3.76 -10.27
N PHE A 311 14.61 4.37 -10.62
CA PHE A 311 14.55 5.73 -11.15
C PHE A 311 15.16 6.74 -10.18
N SER A 312 14.84 6.65 -8.89
CA SER A 312 15.42 7.52 -7.86
C SER A 312 16.92 7.33 -7.68
N LEU A 313 17.42 6.08 -7.77
CA LEU A 313 18.86 5.79 -7.73
C LEU A 313 19.56 6.40 -8.94
N LYS A 314 19.02 6.25 -10.15
CA LYS A 314 19.56 6.86 -11.38
C LYS A 314 19.64 8.38 -11.28
N ALA A 315 18.63 9.04 -10.72
CA ALA A 315 18.64 10.49 -10.52
C ALA A 315 19.80 10.93 -9.59
N GLN A 316 20.00 10.21 -8.49
CA GLN A 316 21.08 10.50 -7.55
C GLN A 316 22.47 10.23 -8.14
N ILE A 317 22.64 9.16 -8.92
CA ILE A 317 23.89 8.84 -9.62
C ILE A 317 24.17 9.93 -10.67
N ALA A 318 23.17 10.29 -11.50
CA ALA A 318 23.31 11.33 -12.51
C ALA A 318 23.67 12.70 -11.91
N TYR A 319 23.17 13.01 -10.71
CA TYR A 319 23.58 14.18 -9.93
C TYR A 319 25.04 14.09 -9.50
N LYS A 320 25.47 12.97 -8.92
CA LYS A 320 26.85 12.79 -8.45
C LYS A 320 27.89 12.78 -9.57
N LEU A 321 27.55 12.22 -10.71
CA LEU A 321 28.44 12.19 -11.88
C LEU A 321 28.70 13.58 -12.51
N GLN A 322 28.07 14.65 -12.03
CA GLN A 322 28.40 16.03 -12.43
C GLN A 322 29.65 16.56 -11.77
N ASP A 323 30.14 15.91 -10.70
CA ASP A 323 31.38 16.32 -10.04
C ASP A 323 32.57 16.25 -11.02
N ILE A 324 33.47 17.20 -10.90
CA ILE A 324 34.68 17.32 -11.75
C ILE A 324 35.53 16.05 -11.73
N ALA A 325 35.50 15.32 -10.63
CA ALA A 325 36.23 14.05 -10.47
C ALA A 325 35.74 12.94 -11.40
N TYR A 326 34.53 13.05 -11.94
CA TYR A 326 33.89 12.04 -12.76
C TYR A 326 33.67 12.48 -14.22
N GLN A 327 34.38 13.48 -14.71
CA GLN A 327 34.23 14.01 -16.06
C GLN A 327 35.12 13.28 -17.08
N THR A 328 35.11 11.94 -17.06
CA THR A 328 35.72 11.13 -18.13
C THR A 328 34.70 10.89 -19.25
N PRO A 329 35.16 10.66 -20.51
CA PRO A 329 34.25 10.40 -21.63
C PRO A 329 33.25 9.25 -21.37
N GLU A 330 33.71 8.20 -20.70
CA GLU A 330 32.92 7.00 -20.37
C GLU A 330 31.83 7.37 -19.36
N LEU A 331 32.16 8.08 -18.27
CA LEU A 331 31.20 8.46 -17.23
C LEU A 331 30.23 9.54 -17.69
N ILE A 332 30.66 10.44 -18.58
CA ILE A 332 29.76 11.39 -19.27
C ILE A 332 28.76 10.61 -20.14
N GLY A 333 29.23 9.60 -20.87
CA GLY A 333 28.39 8.69 -21.65
C GLY A 333 27.38 7.94 -20.77
N PHE A 334 27.84 7.36 -19.68
CA PHE A 334 26.98 6.66 -18.72
C PHE A 334 25.94 7.59 -18.11
N ARG A 335 26.34 8.78 -17.64
CA ARG A 335 25.38 9.79 -17.16
C ARG A 335 24.31 10.11 -18.18
N LYS A 336 24.70 10.27 -19.45
CA LYS A 336 23.74 10.53 -20.55
C LYS A 336 22.75 9.39 -20.70
N THR A 337 23.20 8.12 -20.68
CA THR A 337 22.32 6.95 -20.74
C THR A 337 21.30 6.95 -19.61
N LEU A 338 21.71 7.26 -18.37
CA LEU A 338 20.80 7.37 -17.23
C LEU A 338 19.74 8.45 -17.44
N VAL A 339 20.16 9.64 -17.92
CA VAL A 339 19.27 10.77 -18.20
C VAL A 339 18.29 10.43 -19.33
N ASP A 340 18.77 9.86 -20.43
CA ASP A 340 17.92 9.48 -21.58
C ASP A 340 16.83 8.48 -21.16
N ASP A 341 17.16 7.49 -20.31
CA ASP A 341 16.20 6.55 -19.79
C ASP A 341 15.17 7.22 -18.85
N MET A 342 15.62 8.08 -17.93
CA MET A 342 14.73 8.82 -17.04
C MET A 342 13.75 9.71 -17.82
N VAL A 343 14.24 10.46 -18.80
CA VAL A 343 13.40 11.31 -19.67
C VAL A 343 12.40 10.47 -20.44
N ARG A 344 12.82 9.31 -20.99
CA ARG A 344 11.92 8.38 -21.67
C ARG A 344 10.78 7.95 -20.75
N LYS A 345 11.10 7.45 -19.55
CA LYS A 345 10.10 6.97 -18.57
C LYS A 345 9.12 8.08 -18.16
N VAL A 346 9.59 9.31 -17.95
CA VAL A 346 8.71 10.44 -17.62
C VAL A 346 7.80 10.81 -18.79
N ARG A 347 8.29 10.74 -20.05
CA ARG A 347 7.50 11.00 -21.25
C ARG A 347 6.43 9.93 -21.53
N GLU A 348 6.69 8.70 -21.14
CA GLU A 348 5.78 7.56 -21.28
C GLU A 348 4.62 7.58 -20.28
N LEU A 349 4.68 8.43 -19.25
CA LEU A 349 3.59 8.57 -18.28
C LEU A 349 2.30 9.02 -18.95
N ASN A 350 1.21 8.32 -18.66
CA ASN A 350 -0.10 8.69 -19.16
C ASN A 350 -0.60 9.96 -18.44
N ARG A 351 -0.58 11.09 -19.16
CA ARG A 351 -0.97 12.41 -18.62
C ARG A 351 -2.46 12.54 -18.30
N GLU A 352 -3.30 11.64 -18.79
CA GLU A 352 -4.72 11.58 -18.46
C GLU A 352 -4.98 10.86 -17.12
N ASN A 353 -3.97 10.12 -16.61
CA ASN A 353 -4.05 9.46 -15.32
C ASN A 353 -4.13 10.51 -14.20
N PHE A 354 -5.08 10.33 -13.26
CA PHE A 354 -5.31 11.25 -12.15
C PHE A 354 -4.07 11.48 -11.30
N ALA A 355 -3.35 10.40 -10.92
CA ALA A 355 -2.13 10.51 -10.14
C ALA A 355 -1.05 11.32 -10.89
N VAL A 356 -0.90 11.10 -12.21
CA VAL A 356 0.04 11.85 -13.04
C VAL A 356 -0.38 13.33 -13.14
N ARG A 357 -1.69 13.61 -13.22
CA ARG A 357 -2.23 14.97 -13.28
C ARG A 357 -1.93 15.80 -12.02
N GLN A 358 -1.93 15.18 -10.85
CA GLN A 358 -1.55 15.85 -9.60
C GLN A 358 -0.09 16.33 -9.61
N HIS A 359 0.78 15.63 -10.32
CA HIS A 359 2.22 15.89 -10.43
C HIS A 359 2.61 16.47 -11.80
N LEU A 360 1.64 16.94 -12.60
CA LEU A 360 1.83 17.34 -14.01
C LEU A 360 2.94 18.39 -14.18
N LYS A 361 3.06 19.33 -13.24
CA LYS A 361 4.15 20.31 -13.20
C LYS A 361 5.54 19.65 -13.25
N PHE A 362 5.75 18.60 -12.49
CA PHE A 362 7.03 17.90 -12.44
C PHE A 362 7.21 16.97 -13.64
N VAL A 363 6.13 16.36 -14.12
CA VAL A 363 6.14 15.55 -15.35
C VAL A 363 6.51 16.40 -16.55
N GLU A 364 5.97 17.60 -16.70
CA GLU A 364 6.33 18.53 -17.76
C GLU A 364 7.78 19.01 -17.63
N LEU A 365 8.18 19.39 -16.42
CA LEU A 365 9.53 19.86 -16.12
C LEU A 365 10.59 18.81 -16.52
N TYR A 366 10.46 17.58 -15.99
CA TYR A 366 11.44 16.52 -16.17
C TYR A 366 11.25 15.67 -17.44
N SER A 367 10.24 15.95 -18.27
CA SER A 367 10.16 15.41 -19.63
C SER A 367 11.10 16.16 -20.60
N ASN A 368 11.62 17.32 -20.20
CA ASN A 368 12.60 18.08 -20.98
C ASN A 368 14.04 17.74 -20.52
N PRO A 369 14.93 17.19 -21.39
CA PRO A 369 16.30 16.82 -21.05
C PRO A 369 17.16 18.00 -20.59
N ASP A 370 16.81 19.25 -20.94
CA ASP A 370 17.58 20.43 -20.54
C ASP A 370 17.63 20.60 -19.02
N HIS A 371 16.59 20.17 -18.29
CA HIS A 371 16.55 20.23 -16.83
C HIS A 371 17.52 19.26 -16.13
N TYR A 372 18.08 18.30 -16.86
CA TYR A 372 19.10 17.39 -16.35
C TYR A 372 20.53 17.86 -16.58
N THR A 373 20.72 18.98 -17.29
CA THR A 373 22.05 19.51 -17.62
C THR A 373 22.83 19.89 -16.38
N ALA A 374 22.16 20.49 -15.38
CA ALA A 374 22.74 20.89 -14.10
C ALA A 374 21.76 20.51 -12.97
N LEU A 375 21.80 19.25 -12.55
CA LEU A 375 20.97 18.77 -11.44
C LEU A 375 21.47 19.31 -10.11
N THR A 376 20.54 19.69 -9.24
CA THR A 376 20.78 19.97 -7.83
C THR A 376 20.36 18.78 -6.96
N TYR A 377 20.77 18.76 -5.70
CA TYR A 377 20.29 17.76 -4.75
C TYR A 377 18.76 17.83 -4.56
N GLU A 378 18.20 19.04 -4.55
CA GLU A 378 16.76 19.27 -4.47
C GLU A 378 16.02 18.65 -5.67
N ASN A 379 16.57 18.75 -6.88
CA ASN A 379 15.96 18.07 -8.04
C ASN A 379 15.89 16.55 -7.86
N THR A 380 16.90 15.94 -7.21
CA THR A 380 16.86 14.48 -6.93
C THR A 380 15.77 14.12 -5.92
N LEU A 381 15.52 15.00 -4.93
CA LEU A 381 14.42 14.83 -3.98
C LEU A 381 13.06 14.98 -4.66
N GLN A 382 12.88 16.01 -5.51
CA GLN A 382 11.67 16.20 -6.30
C GLN A 382 11.39 14.99 -7.20
N MET A 383 12.39 14.47 -7.90
CA MET A 383 12.25 13.26 -8.72
C MET A 383 11.87 12.04 -7.90
N ARG A 384 12.43 11.89 -6.68
CA ARG A 384 12.10 10.78 -5.76
C ARG A 384 10.68 10.87 -5.25
N ASP A 385 10.25 12.06 -4.82
CA ASP A 385 9.00 12.25 -4.09
C ASP A 385 7.81 12.45 -5.05
N GLU A 386 8.02 13.09 -6.21
CA GLU A 386 6.97 13.49 -7.14
C GLU A 386 6.87 12.60 -8.39
N LEU A 387 7.98 11.98 -8.84
CA LEU A 387 8.00 11.20 -10.08
C LEU A 387 8.21 9.70 -9.87
N ALA A 388 9.11 9.31 -8.95
CA ALA A 388 9.41 7.90 -8.76
C ALA A 388 8.17 7.03 -8.42
N PRO A 389 7.19 7.54 -7.64
CA PRO A 389 5.93 6.82 -7.42
C PRO A 389 5.09 6.62 -8.67
N LEU A 390 5.25 7.46 -9.70
CA LEU A 390 4.49 7.41 -10.94
C LEU A 390 5.09 6.47 -11.99
N ILE A 391 6.35 6.02 -11.80
CA ILE A 391 7.05 5.20 -12.79
C ILE A 391 6.43 3.82 -12.87
N THR A 392 5.89 3.50 -14.01
CA THR A 392 5.25 2.22 -14.29
C THR A 392 6.29 1.11 -14.58
N PRO A 393 5.98 -0.15 -14.27
CA PRO A 393 6.83 -1.28 -14.61
C PRO A 393 7.01 -1.44 -16.12
N ASP A 394 8.26 -1.64 -16.55
CA ASP A 394 8.58 -2.09 -17.90
C ASP A 394 8.31 -3.61 -18.06
N ALA A 395 8.47 -4.11 -19.28
CA ALA A 395 8.40 -5.54 -19.58
C ALA A 395 9.57 -6.36 -19.00
N ASP A 396 10.55 -5.70 -18.37
CA ASP A 396 11.71 -6.34 -17.76
C ASP A 396 11.30 -7.30 -16.62
N GLU A 397 12.00 -8.43 -16.52
CA GLU A 397 11.80 -9.36 -15.43
C GLU A 397 12.14 -8.72 -14.07
N ALA A 398 11.30 -8.92 -13.07
CA ALA A 398 11.50 -8.38 -11.73
C ALA A 398 12.86 -8.77 -11.08
N SER A 399 13.41 -9.91 -11.46
CA SER A 399 14.74 -10.39 -11.04
C SER A 399 15.86 -9.49 -11.55
N ALA A 400 15.79 -9.09 -12.84
CA ALA A 400 16.75 -8.18 -13.45
C ALA A 400 16.68 -6.78 -12.84
N VAL A 401 15.47 -6.25 -12.63
CA VAL A 401 15.26 -4.94 -12.01
C VAL A 401 15.75 -4.89 -10.56
N ARG A 402 15.58 -6.00 -9.80
CA ARG A 402 16.17 -6.10 -8.45
C ARG A 402 17.69 -6.12 -8.46
N PHE A 403 18.27 -6.72 -9.48
CA PHE A 403 19.72 -6.69 -9.66
C PHE A 403 20.21 -5.30 -10.04
N ASP A 404 19.52 -4.60 -10.94
CA ASP A 404 19.80 -3.20 -11.25
C ASP A 404 19.74 -2.32 -9.98
N ALA A 405 18.73 -2.49 -9.13
CA ALA A 405 18.62 -1.75 -7.87
C ALA A 405 19.81 -2.01 -6.93
N LEU A 406 20.28 -3.26 -6.85
CA LEU A 406 21.49 -3.61 -6.08
C LEU A 406 22.73 -2.92 -6.64
N MET A 407 22.95 -3.00 -7.94
CA MET A 407 24.13 -2.44 -8.59
C MET A 407 24.15 -0.91 -8.52
N TYR A 408 23.05 -0.24 -8.85
CA TYR A 408 22.93 1.22 -8.70
C TYR A 408 23.08 1.66 -7.22
N GLY A 409 22.63 0.83 -6.27
CA GLY A 409 22.88 1.06 -4.85
C GLY A 409 24.36 1.03 -4.48
N ILE A 410 25.14 0.10 -5.05
CA ILE A 410 26.61 0.00 -4.88
C ILE A 410 27.28 1.22 -5.51
N GLU A 411 26.92 1.57 -6.75
CA GLU A 411 27.48 2.71 -7.48
C GLU A 411 27.23 4.03 -6.74
N LEU A 412 26.02 4.25 -6.26
CA LEU A 412 25.68 5.43 -5.49
C LEU A 412 26.48 5.50 -4.19
N ALA A 413 26.59 4.37 -3.47
CA ALA A 413 27.37 4.31 -2.24
C ALA A 413 28.87 4.61 -2.51
N PHE A 414 29.42 4.08 -3.59
CA PHE A 414 30.78 4.38 -4.05
C PHE A 414 30.96 5.89 -4.33
N LEU A 415 30.08 6.49 -5.12
CA LEU A 415 30.10 7.92 -5.45
C LEU A 415 29.92 8.81 -4.21
N MET A 416 29.27 8.31 -3.16
CA MET A 416 29.09 9.02 -1.89
C MET A 416 30.20 8.75 -0.87
N GLY A 417 31.19 7.91 -1.19
CA GLY A 417 32.22 7.48 -0.25
C GLY A 417 31.70 6.68 0.95
N LYS A 418 30.53 6.04 0.82
CA LYS A 418 29.90 5.23 1.86
C LYS A 418 30.35 3.77 1.78
N LYS A 419 30.33 3.06 2.92
CA LYS A 419 30.60 1.62 2.96
C LYS A 419 29.40 0.84 2.36
N TYR A 420 29.69 -0.13 1.49
CA TYR A 420 28.72 -1.01 0.84
C TYR A 420 29.02 -2.51 1.02
N ALA A 421 29.68 -2.87 2.13
CA ALA A 421 30.11 -4.25 2.40
C ALA A 421 28.96 -5.27 2.31
N LYS A 422 27.78 -4.96 2.86
CA LYS A 422 26.60 -5.83 2.77
C LYS A 422 26.13 -6.01 1.32
N ALA A 423 26.01 -4.94 0.56
CA ALA A 423 25.58 -5.00 -0.85
C ALA A 423 26.61 -5.76 -1.71
N ARG A 424 27.91 -5.63 -1.40
CA ARG A 424 28.99 -6.43 -2.01
C ARG A 424 28.81 -7.92 -1.72
N THR A 425 28.52 -8.29 -0.48
CA THR A 425 28.24 -9.69 -0.10
C THR A 425 27.04 -10.23 -0.84
N ASP A 426 25.95 -9.45 -0.98
CA ASP A 426 24.77 -9.82 -1.72
C ASP A 426 25.05 -9.98 -3.22
N LEU A 427 25.91 -9.14 -3.79
CA LEU A 427 26.39 -9.30 -5.17
C LEU A 427 27.15 -10.62 -5.35
N ILE A 428 28.12 -10.92 -4.47
CA ILE A 428 28.89 -12.16 -4.52
C ILE A 428 27.98 -13.37 -4.43
N LYS A 429 27.00 -13.38 -3.52
CA LYS A 429 25.99 -14.45 -3.41
C LYS A 429 25.21 -14.66 -4.70
N LYS A 430 24.78 -13.58 -5.36
CA LYS A 430 24.05 -13.67 -6.64
C LYS A 430 24.95 -14.22 -7.75
N VAL A 431 26.20 -13.75 -7.83
CA VAL A 431 27.16 -14.23 -8.83
C VAL A 431 27.52 -15.68 -8.59
N SER A 432 27.68 -16.12 -7.35
CA SER A 432 27.85 -17.55 -6.98
C SER A 432 26.62 -18.39 -7.40
N GLY A 433 25.41 -17.85 -7.23
CA GLY A 433 24.19 -18.48 -7.72
C GLY A 433 24.16 -18.66 -9.24
N ILE A 434 24.65 -17.66 -10.01
CA ILE A 434 24.80 -17.80 -11.47
C ILE A 434 25.85 -18.86 -11.80
N ALA A 435 26.99 -18.87 -11.08
CA ALA A 435 28.07 -19.84 -11.27
C ALA A 435 27.62 -21.29 -11.05
N SER A 436 26.65 -21.53 -10.15
CA SER A 436 26.12 -22.87 -9.88
C SER A 436 25.41 -23.53 -11.07
N VAL A 437 25.06 -22.76 -12.09
CA VAL A 437 24.37 -23.21 -13.32
C VAL A 437 25.21 -22.89 -14.56
N ALA A 438 26.52 -23.01 -14.45
CA ALA A 438 27.51 -22.64 -15.49
C ALA A 438 27.38 -23.38 -16.83
N ASN A 439 26.56 -24.40 -16.94
CA ASN A 439 26.29 -25.15 -18.17
C ASN A 439 25.30 -24.45 -19.14
N ILE A 440 24.73 -23.33 -18.76
CA ILE A 440 23.83 -22.54 -19.60
C ILE A 440 24.68 -21.69 -20.57
N PRO A 441 24.41 -21.72 -21.91
CA PRO A 441 25.23 -21.02 -22.89
C PRO A 441 25.43 -19.52 -22.61
N GLU A 442 24.40 -18.82 -22.19
CA GLU A 442 24.44 -17.39 -21.87
C GLU A 442 25.36 -17.10 -20.66
N ILE A 443 25.41 -18.03 -19.70
CA ILE A 443 26.30 -17.93 -18.53
C ILE A 443 27.73 -18.27 -18.92
N MET A 444 27.95 -19.24 -19.80
CA MET A 444 29.27 -19.61 -20.29
C MET A 444 30.00 -18.43 -20.94
N VAL A 445 29.29 -17.57 -21.65
CA VAL A 445 29.86 -16.35 -22.26
C VAL A 445 30.42 -15.41 -21.20
N GLN A 446 29.86 -15.37 -20.01
CA GLN A 446 30.26 -14.48 -18.91
C GLN A 446 31.18 -15.19 -17.88
N SER A 447 31.64 -16.38 -18.15
CA SER A 447 32.44 -17.20 -17.22
C SER A 447 33.71 -16.49 -16.72
N GLU A 448 34.39 -15.71 -17.56
CA GLU A 448 35.58 -14.96 -17.19
C GLU A 448 35.24 -13.83 -16.21
N LEU A 449 34.16 -13.08 -16.44
CA LEU A 449 33.68 -12.04 -15.54
C LEU A 449 33.25 -12.62 -14.20
N ILE A 450 32.50 -13.70 -14.21
CA ILE A 450 32.05 -14.43 -13.02
C ILE A 450 33.25 -14.88 -12.20
N HIS A 451 34.26 -15.50 -12.85
CA HIS A 451 35.48 -15.94 -12.17
C HIS A 451 36.26 -14.75 -11.55
N LYS A 452 36.39 -13.63 -12.26
CA LYS A 452 37.05 -12.42 -11.73
C LYS A 452 36.37 -11.92 -10.47
N ILE A 453 35.02 -11.88 -10.46
CA ILE A 453 34.24 -11.42 -9.30
C ILE A 453 34.41 -12.31 -8.09
N LEU A 454 34.45 -13.65 -8.28
CA LEU A 454 34.41 -14.62 -7.18
C LEU A 454 35.80 -14.94 -6.63
N HIS A 455 36.87 -14.89 -7.44
CA HIS A 455 38.17 -15.47 -7.11
C HIS A 455 39.36 -14.49 -7.18
N THR A 456 39.08 -13.20 -7.39
CA THR A 456 40.13 -12.17 -7.43
C THR A 456 39.74 -10.95 -6.61
N ASP A 457 40.69 -9.99 -6.50
CA ASP A 457 40.48 -8.68 -5.88
C ASP A 457 39.76 -7.66 -6.80
N TYR A 458 39.07 -8.17 -7.86
CA TYR A 458 38.39 -7.36 -8.86
C TYR A 458 37.42 -6.34 -8.24
N LEU A 459 36.58 -6.78 -7.28
CA LEU A 459 35.61 -5.92 -6.61
C LEU A 459 36.26 -4.91 -5.63
N GLU A 460 37.49 -5.15 -5.19
CA GLU A 460 38.21 -4.22 -4.31
C GLU A 460 38.75 -3.02 -5.08
N ASN A 461 39.11 -3.24 -6.35
CA ASN A 461 39.65 -2.25 -7.26
C ASN A 461 38.59 -1.71 -8.25
N ALA A 462 37.34 -2.14 -8.14
CA ALA A 462 36.27 -1.74 -9.04
C ALA A 462 35.83 -0.29 -8.82
N GLY A 463 35.65 0.43 -9.93
CA GLY A 463 35.01 1.73 -10.00
C GLY A 463 33.64 1.64 -10.69
N ILE A 464 33.08 2.79 -11.05
CA ILE A 464 31.75 2.87 -11.66
C ILE A 464 31.67 2.09 -12.99
N ASN A 465 32.70 2.15 -13.81
CA ASN A 465 32.73 1.44 -15.10
C ASN A 465 32.70 -0.08 -14.91
N GLU A 466 33.41 -0.59 -13.91
CA GLU A 466 33.42 -2.02 -13.57
C GLU A 466 32.07 -2.46 -13.00
N PHE A 467 31.45 -1.65 -12.15
CA PHE A 467 30.12 -1.96 -11.60
C PHE A 467 29.06 -1.98 -12.72
N GLU A 468 29.09 -0.99 -13.62
CA GLU A 468 28.16 -0.96 -14.75
C GLU A 468 28.40 -2.12 -15.71
N HIS A 469 29.66 -2.50 -15.95
CA HIS A 469 30.00 -3.69 -16.73
C HIS A 469 29.44 -4.97 -16.09
N ILE A 470 29.51 -5.12 -14.77
CA ILE A 470 28.87 -6.24 -14.06
C ILE A 470 27.36 -6.21 -14.25
N ARG A 471 26.73 -5.04 -14.08
CA ARG A 471 25.29 -4.88 -14.20
C ARG A 471 24.79 -5.29 -15.57
N GLU A 472 25.36 -4.73 -16.63
CA GLU A 472 24.94 -4.97 -18.01
C GLU A 472 25.07 -6.43 -18.43
N ASN A 473 26.13 -7.10 -18.00
CA ASN A 473 26.42 -8.48 -18.42
C ASN A 473 25.73 -9.55 -17.57
N LEU A 474 25.35 -9.25 -16.32
CA LEU A 474 24.81 -10.27 -15.42
C LEU A 474 23.32 -10.08 -15.08
N ARG A 475 22.70 -8.91 -15.34
CA ARG A 475 21.32 -8.62 -14.95
C ARG A 475 20.31 -9.63 -15.47
N ASP A 476 20.45 -10.03 -16.74
CA ASP A 476 19.53 -10.95 -17.40
C ASP A 476 19.82 -12.43 -17.08
N LEU A 477 20.95 -12.71 -16.44
CA LEU A 477 21.35 -14.06 -16.03
C LEU A 477 20.77 -14.44 -14.64
N ILE A 478 20.34 -13.46 -13.85
CA ILE A 478 19.76 -13.68 -12.52
C ILE A 478 18.54 -14.62 -12.56
N LYS A 479 17.77 -14.63 -13.65
CA LYS A 479 16.62 -15.51 -13.86
C LYS A 479 16.98 -17.00 -13.84
N TYR A 480 18.22 -17.34 -14.14
CA TYR A 480 18.70 -18.74 -14.16
C TYR A 480 19.14 -19.25 -12.79
N ILE A 481 19.28 -18.37 -11.80
CA ILE A 481 19.63 -18.80 -10.45
C ILE A 481 18.53 -19.73 -9.92
N PRO A 482 18.85 -20.98 -9.50
CA PRO A 482 17.85 -21.86 -8.96
C PRO A 482 17.17 -21.22 -7.75
N THR A 483 15.85 -21.12 -7.79
CA THR A 483 15.04 -20.57 -6.69
C THR A 483 14.82 -21.60 -5.57
N GLY A 484 15.32 -22.84 -5.74
CA GLY A 484 15.25 -23.89 -4.74
C GLY A 484 16.23 -23.60 -3.60
N ARG A 485 15.79 -22.88 -2.56
CA ARG A 485 16.51 -22.85 -1.29
C ARG A 485 16.51 -24.26 -0.69
N MET A 486 17.65 -24.74 -0.21
CA MET A 486 17.68 -25.96 0.61
C MET A 486 16.72 -25.77 1.78
N THR A 487 15.83 -26.72 1.95
CA THR A 487 14.87 -26.71 3.06
C THR A 487 15.50 -27.49 4.21
N TYR A 488 15.61 -26.85 5.35
CA TYR A 488 16.13 -27.49 6.57
C TYR A 488 14.95 -27.81 7.49
N ILE A 489 14.97 -29.03 8.03
CA ILE A 489 13.99 -29.51 9.02
C ILE A 489 14.74 -29.67 10.33
N THR A 490 14.27 -28.99 11.36
CA THR A 490 14.84 -29.03 12.71
C THR A 490 13.75 -29.43 13.70
N ASN A 491 14.16 -29.88 14.90
CA ASN A 491 13.23 -30.20 15.99
C ASN A 491 13.79 -29.68 17.31
N PHE A 492 14.24 -28.42 17.30
CA PHE A 492 14.71 -27.77 18.54
C PHE A 492 13.51 -27.41 19.40
N ALA A 493 13.70 -27.54 20.74
CA ALA A 493 12.67 -27.17 21.70
C ALA A 493 12.36 -25.66 21.63
N ASP A 494 11.15 -25.32 21.23
CA ASP A 494 10.67 -23.94 21.21
C ASP A 494 9.93 -23.61 22.52
N GLU A 495 9.80 -22.34 22.84
CA GLU A 495 9.20 -21.86 24.08
C GLU A 495 8.01 -20.96 23.79
N LEU A 496 6.86 -21.25 24.41
CA LEU A 496 5.70 -20.38 24.43
C LEU A 496 5.95 -19.22 25.41
N ILE A 497 6.16 -18.02 24.87
CA ILE A 497 6.45 -16.81 25.66
C ILE A 497 5.18 -16.26 26.29
N SER A 498 4.12 -16.04 25.47
CA SER A 498 2.85 -15.52 25.92
C SER A 498 1.69 -15.98 25.04
N MET A 499 0.48 -15.92 25.61
CA MET A 499 -0.79 -16.11 24.88
C MET A 499 -1.80 -15.14 25.46
N ASP A 500 -2.10 -14.11 24.70
CA ASP A 500 -2.95 -12.99 25.11
C ASP A 500 -4.29 -13.00 24.35
N TRP A 501 -5.39 -12.91 25.11
CA TRP A 501 -6.74 -12.89 24.55
C TRP A 501 -7.25 -11.45 24.48
N ASN A 502 -7.60 -10.99 23.26
CA ASN A 502 -8.07 -9.64 23.04
C ASN A 502 -9.40 -9.65 22.29
N GLU A 503 -10.30 -8.75 22.68
CA GLU A 503 -11.51 -8.46 21.91
C GLU A 503 -11.13 -7.75 20.60
N SER A 504 -12.06 -7.70 19.66
CA SER A 504 -11.85 -7.04 18.38
C SER A 504 -11.72 -5.52 18.56
N GLU A 505 -10.51 -5.04 18.76
CA GLU A 505 -10.21 -3.61 18.91
C GLU A 505 -9.83 -2.94 17.58
N LEU A 506 -9.73 -3.71 16.49
CA LEU A 506 -9.34 -3.18 15.19
C LEU A 506 -10.54 -2.57 14.48
N GLU A 507 -10.70 -1.27 14.64
CA GLU A 507 -11.55 -0.50 13.75
C GLU A 507 -10.96 -0.54 12.33
N ASN A 508 -11.81 -0.82 11.35
CA ASN A 508 -11.41 -0.80 9.95
C ASN A 508 -11.41 0.65 9.45
N ASP A 509 -10.29 1.36 9.66
CA ASP A 509 -10.09 2.75 9.25
C ASP A 509 -9.93 2.95 7.72
N ASP A 510 -10.27 1.95 6.87
CA ASP A 510 -10.11 2.08 5.43
C ASP A 510 -11.14 3.02 4.78
N LEU A 511 -12.21 3.32 5.46
CA LEU A 511 -13.07 4.46 5.12
C LEU A 511 -12.51 5.71 5.79
N LYS A 512 -11.30 6.08 5.40
CA LYS A 512 -10.63 7.26 5.89
C LYS A 512 -11.58 8.45 5.83
N ASN A 513 -11.85 8.86 7.04
CA ASN A 513 -12.19 10.20 7.41
C ASN A 513 -13.51 10.71 6.87
N TYR A 514 -14.42 10.87 7.81
CA TYR A 514 -15.50 11.84 7.71
C TYR A 514 -15.05 13.09 6.94
N LYS A 515 -13.83 13.57 7.17
CA LYS A 515 -13.21 14.67 6.45
C LYS A 515 -13.20 14.46 4.93
N MET A 516 -12.64 13.36 4.44
CA MET A 516 -12.52 13.12 2.99
C MET A 516 -13.90 12.94 2.34
N LYS A 517 -14.83 12.25 3.01
CA LYS A 517 -16.22 12.11 2.54
C LYS A 517 -16.92 13.46 2.47
N ALA A 518 -16.78 14.28 3.50
CA ALA A 518 -17.39 15.61 3.55
C ALA A 518 -16.80 16.54 2.48
N GLU A 519 -15.47 16.57 2.34
CA GLU A 519 -14.81 17.36 1.29
C GLU A 519 -15.24 16.94 -0.10
N PHE A 520 -15.29 15.63 -0.38
CA PHE A 520 -15.74 15.10 -1.66
C PHE A 520 -17.20 15.50 -1.95
N TYR A 521 -18.11 15.25 -1.01
CA TYR A 521 -19.51 15.57 -1.17
C TYR A 521 -19.72 17.06 -1.46
N ILE A 522 -19.05 17.93 -0.71
CA ILE A 522 -19.15 19.38 -0.86
C ILE A 522 -18.63 19.83 -2.22
N ARG A 523 -17.49 19.29 -2.69
CA ARG A 523 -16.91 19.61 -3.99
C ARG A 523 -17.78 19.16 -5.15
N GLN A 524 -18.46 18.02 -5.02
CA GLN A 524 -19.37 17.50 -6.06
C GLN A 524 -20.72 18.23 -6.10
N ASN A 525 -21.14 18.83 -4.99
CA ASN A 525 -22.44 19.48 -4.86
C ASN A 525 -22.36 21.01 -4.77
N GLN A 526 -21.40 21.63 -5.45
CA GLN A 526 -21.24 23.10 -5.43
C GLN A 526 -22.43 23.84 -5.97
N ASP A 527 -23.30 23.19 -6.76
CA ASP A 527 -24.58 23.76 -7.26
C ASP A 527 -25.69 23.76 -6.20
N ASN A 528 -25.48 23.12 -5.04
CA ASN A 528 -26.40 23.20 -3.93
C ASN A 528 -26.56 24.67 -3.51
N ALA A 529 -27.81 25.12 -3.36
CA ALA A 529 -28.11 26.53 -3.10
C ALA A 529 -27.39 27.11 -1.87
N VAL A 530 -27.18 26.30 -0.81
CA VAL A 530 -26.49 26.73 0.44
C VAL A 530 -24.99 26.79 0.21
N ILE A 531 -24.41 25.78 -0.47
CA ILE A 531 -22.99 25.77 -0.83
C ILE A 531 -22.67 26.94 -1.79
N ALA A 532 -23.54 27.22 -2.78
CA ALA A 532 -23.39 28.32 -3.67
C ALA A 532 -23.45 29.68 -2.95
N LYS A 533 -24.32 29.85 -1.95
CA LYS A 533 -24.35 31.06 -1.08
C LYS A 533 -23.00 31.29 -0.40
N LEU A 534 -22.43 30.22 0.21
CA LEU A 534 -21.13 30.30 0.85
C LEU A 534 -20.05 30.70 -0.14
N LYS A 535 -20.04 30.09 -1.32
CA LYS A 535 -19.07 30.40 -2.38
C LYS A 535 -19.19 31.85 -2.90
N THR A 536 -20.39 32.42 -2.93
CA THR A 536 -20.66 33.78 -3.39
C THR A 536 -20.74 34.83 -2.28
N ASN A 537 -20.19 34.54 -1.09
CA ASN A 537 -20.12 35.44 0.06
C ASN A 537 -21.49 35.93 0.59
N GLN A 538 -22.55 35.19 0.36
CA GLN A 538 -23.85 35.51 0.94
C GLN A 538 -23.97 35.03 2.41
N PRO A 539 -24.59 35.80 3.29
CA PRO A 539 -24.73 35.42 4.70
C PRO A 539 -25.66 34.22 4.84
N LEU A 540 -25.31 33.33 5.75
CA LEU A 540 -26.11 32.14 6.09
C LEU A 540 -27.25 32.49 7.04
N THR A 541 -28.38 31.82 6.84
CA THR A 541 -29.51 31.82 7.77
C THR A 541 -29.53 30.54 8.58
N SER A 542 -30.30 30.54 9.69
CA SER A 542 -30.51 29.32 10.51
C SER A 542 -31.16 28.15 9.71
N ALA A 543 -31.90 28.49 8.63
CA ALA A 543 -32.46 27.46 7.73
C ALA A 543 -31.37 26.82 6.86
N ASP A 544 -30.40 27.63 6.39
CA ASP A 544 -29.27 27.13 5.61
C ASP A 544 -28.39 26.19 6.44
N VAL A 545 -28.18 26.49 7.73
CA VAL A 545 -27.44 25.61 8.64
C VAL A 545 -28.10 24.25 8.77
N LYS A 546 -29.44 24.19 8.88
CA LYS A 546 -30.17 22.90 8.94
C LYS A 546 -29.99 22.09 7.64
N VAL A 547 -29.85 22.73 6.49
CA VAL A 547 -29.55 22.02 5.23
C VAL A 547 -28.12 21.46 5.30
N LEU A 548 -27.15 22.20 5.79
CA LEU A 548 -25.77 21.70 5.98
C LEU A 548 -25.72 20.57 7.00
N GLU A 549 -26.50 20.66 8.10
CA GLU A 549 -26.65 19.58 9.07
C GLU A 549 -27.21 18.31 8.43
N GLY A 550 -28.25 18.44 7.60
CA GLY A 550 -28.79 17.30 6.85
C GLY A 550 -27.76 16.65 5.94
N ILE A 551 -26.96 17.43 5.23
CA ILE A 551 -25.90 16.93 4.37
C ILE A 551 -24.81 16.25 5.19
N LEU A 552 -24.24 16.96 6.16
CA LEU A 552 -23.02 16.54 6.83
C LEU A 552 -23.27 15.47 7.91
N TRP A 553 -24.46 15.47 8.52
CA TRP A 553 -24.79 14.56 9.64
C TRP A 553 -25.76 13.43 9.28
N SER A 554 -26.28 13.39 8.04
CA SER A 554 -27.18 12.32 7.60
C SER A 554 -26.72 11.64 6.32
N GLU A 555 -26.15 12.38 5.36
CA GLU A 555 -25.71 11.81 4.08
C GLU A 555 -24.22 11.43 4.07
N VAL A 556 -23.38 12.19 4.78
CA VAL A 556 -21.92 11.98 4.80
C VAL A 556 -21.47 11.18 6.00
N GLY A 557 -22.09 11.36 7.15
CA GLY A 557 -21.75 10.69 8.41
C GLY A 557 -22.69 11.12 9.54
N THR A 558 -22.20 11.12 10.79
CA THR A 558 -22.97 11.53 11.95
C THR A 558 -22.46 12.85 12.52
N LYS A 559 -23.27 13.48 13.38
CA LYS A 559 -22.84 14.67 14.14
C LYS A 559 -21.59 14.38 14.98
N GLN A 560 -21.52 13.18 15.56
CA GLN A 560 -20.41 12.77 16.40
C GLN A 560 -19.11 12.65 15.56
N ASP A 561 -19.19 12.15 14.34
CA ASP A 561 -18.03 12.07 13.43
C ASP A 561 -17.50 13.46 13.10
N TYR A 562 -18.41 14.43 12.85
CA TYR A 562 -18.04 15.82 12.65
C TYR A 562 -17.36 16.42 13.88
N GLU A 563 -17.95 16.27 15.06
CA GLU A 563 -17.42 16.81 16.31
C GLU A 563 -16.07 16.18 16.69
N ASN A 564 -15.87 14.89 16.41
CA ASN A 564 -14.60 14.21 16.64
C ASN A 564 -13.48 14.78 15.77
N GLU A 565 -13.77 15.10 14.50
CA GLU A 565 -12.76 15.57 13.53
C GLU A 565 -12.52 17.09 13.61
N TYR A 566 -13.60 17.89 13.81
CA TYR A 566 -13.56 19.35 13.70
C TYR A 566 -13.93 20.07 14.99
N GLY A 567 -14.30 19.36 16.03
CA GLY A 567 -14.76 19.94 17.29
C GLY A 567 -16.04 20.78 17.11
N SER A 568 -16.03 21.97 17.65
CA SER A 568 -17.16 22.92 17.60
C SER A 568 -17.11 23.89 16.41
N LYS A 569 -16.37 23.58 15.35
CA LYS A 569 -16.22 24.44 14.18
C LYS A 569 -17.58 24.67 13.51
N PRO A 570 -17.98 25.92 13.18
CA PRO A 570 -19.23 26.18 12.47
C PRO A 570 -19.27 25.52 11.11
N LEU A 571 -20.39 24.86 10.74
CA LEU A 571 -20.53 24.11 9.50
C LEU A 571 -20.28 24.96 8.26
N GLY A 572 -20.74 26.21 8.24
CA GLY A 572 -20.54 27.10 7.11
C GLY A 572 -19.06 27.49 6.90
N GLU A 573 -18.30 27.65 7.99
CA GLU A 573 -16.86 27.88 7.90
C GLU A 573 -16.13 26.67 7.30
N PHE A 574 -16.48 25.48 7.79
CA PHE A 574 -15.94 24.23 7.26
C PHE A 574 -16.19 24.07 5.75
N VAL A 575 -17.43 24.30 5.33
CA VAL A 575 -17.78 24.22 3.89
C VAL A 575 -17.06 25.30 3.09
N ARG A 576 -16.97 26.54 3.59
CA ARG A 576 -16.30 27.65 2.94
C ARG A 576 -14.80 27.39 2.73
N GLU A 577 -14.13 26.78 3.69
CA GLU A 577 -12.72 26.39 3.55
C GLU A 577 -12.49 25.36 2.45
N ILE A 578 -13.48 24.50 2.19
CA ILE A 578 -13.38 23.48 1.11
C ILE A 578 -13.64 24.08 -0.26
N VAL A 579 -14.67 24.89 -0.40
CA VAL A 579 -15.08 25.44 -1.71
C VAL A 579 -14.36 26.73 -2.10
N GLY A 580 -13.69 27.37 -1.15
CA GLY A 580 -13.11 28.70 -1.36
C GLY A 580 -14.16 29.77 -1.49
N LEU A 581 -13.75 30.96 -1.96
CA LEU A 581 -14.60 32.05 -2.33
C LEU A 581 -14.52 32.30 -3.83
N ASP A 582 -15.65 32.63 -4.47
CA ASP A 582 -15.65 33.02 -5.88
C ASP A 582 -14.83 34.32 -6.09
N MET A 583 -14.01 34.34 -7.14
CA MET A 583 -13.11 35.44 -7.44
C MET A 583 -13.86 36.77 -7.65
N ASN A 584 -15.03 36.72 -8.31
CA ASN A 584 -15.82 37.94 -8.55
C ASN A 584 -16.46 38.45 -7.26
N ALA A 585 -16.98 37.51 -6.42
CA ALA A 585 -17.53 37.84 -5.11
C ALA A 585 -16.46 38.42 -4.17
N ALA A 586 -15.25 37.92 -4.21
CA ALA A 586 -14.13 38.46 -3.44
C ALA A 586 -13.74 39.86 -3.95
N LYS A 587 -13.56 40.04 -5.25
CA LYS A 587 -13.26 41.35 -5.84
C LYS A 587 -14.35 42.36 -5.57
N GLU A 588 -15.61 41.96 -5.64
CA GLU A 588 -16.75 42.87 -5.35
C GLU A 588 -16.70 43.31 -3.88
N ALA A 589 -16.38 42.43 -2.94
CA ALA A 589 -16.23 42.78 -1.53
C ALA A 589 -15.12 43.82 -1.28
N PHE A 590 -14.03 43.76 -2.06
CA PHE A 590 -12.88 44.67 -1.94
C PHE A 590 -12.92 45.79 -3.02
N ALA A 591 -14.01 45.96 -3.76
CA ALA A 591 -14.09 46.92 -4.89
C ALA A 591 -13.73 48.35 -4.49
N GLU A 592 -14.13 48.81 -3.29
CA GLU A 592 -13.77 50.10 -2.74
C GLU A 592 -12.24 50.35 -2.75
N TYR A 593 -11.44 49.33 -2.53
CA TYR A 593 -9.98 49.40 -2.48
C TYR A 593 -9.29 48.98 -3.78
N LEU A 594 -9.93 48.22 -4.62
CA LEU A 594 -9.36 47.81 -5.93
C LEU A 594 -9.59 48.82 -7.02
N ASP A 595 -10.71 49.58 -6.93
CA ASP A 595 -11.10 50.63 -7.88
C ASP A 595 -10.68 52.04 -7.43
N ASP A 596 -10.08 52.16 -6.22
CA ASP A 596 -9.70 53.46 -5.66
C ASP A 596 -8.39 53.98 -6.30
N ALA A 597 -8.49 55.04 -7.03
CA ALA A 597 -7.35 55.72 -7.64
C ALA A 597 -6.43 56.41 -6.62
N SER A 598 -6.76 56.38 -5.33
CA SER A 598 -5.95 56.98 -4.24
C SER A 598 -4.92 56.00 -3.69
N LEU A 599 -5.06 54.68 -3.94
CA LEU A 599 -4.10 53.65 -3.51
C LEU A 599 -2.91 53.55 -4.47
N ASP A 600 -1.73 53.37 -3.89
CA ASP A 600 -0.54 53.11 -4.69
C ASP A 600 -0.43 51.65 -5.16
N SER A 601 0.52 51.38 -6.05
CA SER A 601 0.68 50.04 -6.64
C SER A 601 1.02 48.97 -5.62
N ASN A 602 1.71 49.28 -4.51
CA ASN A 602 2.08 48.32 -3.47
C ASN A 602 0.86 48.01 -2.59
N GLN A 603 0.02 48.99 -2.34
CA GLN A 603 -1.24 48.82 -1.61
C GLN A 603 -2.23 47.96 -2.40
N ILE A 604 -2.40 48.23 -3.69
CA ILE A 604 -3.22 47.42 -4.60
C ILE A 604 -2.70 45.97 -4.69
N TYR A 605 -1.38 45.80 -4.79
CA TYR A 605 -0.77 44.47 -4.76
C TYR A 605 -1.10 43.74 -3.47
N PHE A 606 -0.95 44.38 -2.33
CA PHE A 606 -1.24 43.80 -1.03
C PHE A 606 -2.72 43.36 -0.90
N VAL A 607 -3.65 44.22 -1.32
CA VAL A 607 -5.08 43.87 -1.34
C VAL A 607 -5.37 42.69 -2.28
N ASN A 608 -4.74 42.65 -3.46
CA ASN A 608 -4.89 41.52 -4.37
C ASN A 608 -4.39 40.20 -3.76
N GLN A 609 -3.28 40.23 -3.00
CA GLN A 609 -2.81 39.03 -2.28
C GLN A 609 -3.80 38.56 -1.22
N ILE A 610 -4.47 39.47 -0.51
CA ILE A 610 -5.57 39.15 0.42
C ILE A 610 -6.74 38.51 -0.34
N VAL A 611 -7.14 39.07 -1.47
CA VAL A 611 -8.23 38.54 -2.32
C VAL A 611 -7.88 37.12 -2.77
N GLU A 612 -6.68 36.89 -3.32
CA GLU A 612 -6.22 35.57 -3.76
C GLU A 612 -6.18 34.57 -2.63
N TYR A 613 -5.69 34.97 -1.47
CA TYR A 613 -5.69 34.12 -0.28
C TYR A 613 -7.09 33.67 0.13
N ILE A 614 -8.04 34.62 0.21
CA ILE A 614 -9.44 34.36 0.61
C ILE A 614 -10.15 33.50 -0.44
N VAL A 615 -9.90 33.76 -1.73
CA VAL A 615 -10.44 32.95 -2.82
C VAL A 615 -10.02 31.50 -2.67
N HIS A 616 -8.76 31.25 -2.32
CA HIS A 616 -8.21 29.91 -2.20
C HIS A 616 -8.59 29.22 -0.89
N ASN A 617 -8.51 29.93 0.22
CA ASN A 617 -8.72 29.38 1.56
C ASN A 617 -10.15 29.59 2.12
N GLY A 618 -10.99 30.33 1.42
CA GLY A 618 -12.38 30.63 1.81
C GLY A 618 -12.50 31.68 2.93
N LEU A 619 -11.58 31.73 3.87
CA LEU A 619 -11.57 32.56 5.08
C LEU A 619 -10.15 33.08 5.37
N MET A 620 -10.07 34.20 6.10
CA MET A 620 -8.82 34.71 6.66
C MET A 620 -9.04 35.06 8.15
N LYS A 621 -8.84 34.09 9.04
CA LYS A 621 -8.99 34.26 10.50
C LYS A 621 -7.70 34.63 11.20
N ASP A 622 -6.62 34.01 10.78
CA ASP A 622 -5.29 34.31 11.31
C ASP A 622 -4.62 35.40 10.45
N LEU A 623 -4.55 36.59 11.02
CA LEU A 623 -3.90 37.71 10.35
C LEU A 623 -2.38 37.67 10.43
N SER A 624 -1.79 36.71 11.17
CA SER A 624 -0.33 36.56 11.22
C SER A 624 0.26 36.15 9.89
N VAL A 625 -0.52 35.47 9.01
CA VAL A 625 -0.13 35.12 7.66
C VAL A 625 0.29 36.35 6.81
N LEU A 626 -0.22 37.52 7.13
CA LEU A 626 0.13 38.77 6.44
C LEU A 626 1.55 39.27 6.76
N GLN A 627 2.27 38.59 7.67
CA GLN A 627 3.67 38.89 7.99
C GLN A 627 4.66 38.07 7.16
N ASP A 628 4.17 37.14 6.35
CA ASP A 628 4.97 36.24 5.52
C ASP A 628 4.78 36.53 4.03
N ALA A 629 5.67 35.99 3.18
CA ALA A 629 5.50 36.04 1.74
C ALA A 629 4.24 35.24 1.32
N PRO A 630 3.50 35.66 0.28
CA PRO A 630 3.78 36.75 -0.67
C PRO A 630 3.36 38.16 -0.20
N PHE A 631 2.71 38.28 0.96
CA PHE A 631 2.20 39.59 1.43
C PHE A 631 3.30 40.61 1.66
N THR A 632 4.47 40.16 2.10
CA THR A 632 5.63 41.03 2.43
C THR A 632 6.54 41.33 1.24
N ASP A 633 6.27 40.82 0.05
CA ASP A 633 7.16 40.94 -1.10
C ASP A 633 7.42 42.41 -1.49
N ASN A 634 6.42 43.29 -1.29
CA ASN A 634 6.51 44.73 -1.58
C ASN A 634 6.55 45.60 -0.33
N GLY A 635 6.87 45.02 0.83
CA GLY A 635 6.93 45.73 2.11
C GLY A 635 5.98 45.18 3.15
N ARG A 636 6.29 45.42 4.42
CA ARG A 636 5.42 44.99 5.52
C ARG A 636 4.16 45.82 5.58
N ILE A 637 3.09 45.32 6.17
CA ILE A 637 1.79 45.95 6.27
C ILE A 637 1.85 47.41 6.77
N VAL A 638 2.72 47.67 7.77
CA VAL A 638 2.92 49.01 8.36
C VAL A 638 3.73 49.96 7.48
N GLU A 639 4.48 49.43 6.51
CA GLU A 639 5.25 50.18 5.52
C GLU A 639 4.40 50.48 4.30
N VAL A 640 3.51 49.53 3.94
CA VAL A 640 2.58 49.66 2.80
C VAL A 640 1.40 50.57 3.15
N PHE A 641 0.83 50.41 4.35
CA PHE A 641 -0.31 51.21 4.81
C PHE A 641 0.13 52.19 5.91
N THR A 642 0.67 53.33 5.48
CA THR A 642 1.08 54.40 6.41
C THR A 642 -0.14 55.08 7.03
N ASP A 643 -1.28 55.10 6.32
CA ASP A 643 -2.60 55.50 6.86
C ASP A 643 -3.31 54.25 7.38
N LEU A 644 -3.33 54.09 8.71
CA LEU A 644 -3.99 53.00 9.37
C LEU A 644 -5.50 52.91 9.19
N SER A 645 -6.16 54.02 8.77
CA SER A 645 -7.59 54.01 8.50
C SER A 645 -7.95 53.13 7.32
N VAL A 646 -7.10 53.09 6.29
CA VAL A 646 -7.26 52.21 5.11
C VAL A 646 -7.18 50.74 5.55
N TRP A 647 -6.17 50.40 6.37
CA TRP A 647 -6.05 49.04 6.92
C TRP A 647 -7.25 48.62 7.77
N VAL A 648 -7.76 49.51 8.62
CA VAL A 648 -8.97 49.25 9.43
C VAL A 648 -10.17 48.92 8.54
N GLY A 649 -10.32 49.60 7.42
CA GLY A 649 -11.37 49.34 6.44
C GLY A 649 -11.19 47.95 5.77
N ILE A 650 -9.99 47.64 5.29
CA ILE A 650 -9.67 46.30 4.71
C ILE A 650 -9.96 45.18 5.72
N LYS A 651 -9.49 45.35 6.98
CA LYS A 651 -9.75 44.38 8.04
C LYS A 651 -11.26 44.19 8.30
N LYS A 652 -12.05 45.27 8.24
CA LYS A 652 -13.51 45.16 8.42
C LYS A 652 -14.17 44.33 7.31
N ILE A 653 -13.66 44.40 6.08
CA ILE A 653 -14.16 43.57 4.96
C ILE A 653 -13.79 42.10 5.21
N ILE A 654 -12.54 41.80 5.65
CA ILE A 654 -12.12 40.47 6.03
C ILE A 654 -13.03 39.90 7.13
N ASP A 655 -13.27 40.68 8.18
CA ASP A 655 -14.13 40.30 9.30
C ASP A 655 -15.57 40.01 8.82
N GLN A 656 -16.08 40.81 7.88
CA GLN A 656 -17.42 40.60 7.29
C GLN A 656 -17.49 39.34 6.44
N ILE A 657 -16.46 39.05 5.63
CA ILE A 657 -16.37 37.82 4.83
C ILE A 657 -16.36 36.58 5.75
N ASN A 658 -15.58 36.64 6.81
CA ASN A 658 -15.54 35.56 7.81
C ASN A 658 -16.91 35.40 8.51
N ALA A 659 -17.56 36.50 8.88
CA ALA A 659 -18.88 36.49 9.54
C ALA A 659 -19.99 35.93 8.63
N ASN A 660 -19.95 36.15 7.31
CA ASN A 660 -20.93 35.62 6.37
C ASN A 660 -20.91 34.07 6.27
N ALA A 661 -19.84 33.41 6.71
CA ALA A 661 -19.75 31.95 6.81
C ALA A 661 -20.36 31.37 8.11
N ILE A 662 -20.79 32.25 9.02
CA ILE A 662 -21.42 31.83 10.29
C ILE A 662 -22.88 32.31 10.24
N ALA A 663 -23.82 31.44 10.58
CA ALA A 663 -25.22 31.85 10.66
C ALA A 663 -25.44 32.88 11.78
N ALA A 664 -26.24 33.94 11.45
CA ALA A 664 -26.65 34.96 12.40
C ALA A 664 -27.63 34.40 13.45
#